data_6c7a8f9070f6511f6c94b1e147f66efa
#
_entry.id   6c7a8f9070f6511f6c94b1e147f66efa
#
_cell.length_a   1.000
_cell.length_b   1.000
_cell.length_c   1.000
_cell.angle_alpha   90.00
_cell.angle_beta   90.00
_cell.angle_gamma   90.00
#
_symmetry.space_group_name_H-M   'P 1'
#
loop_
_entity.id
_entity.type
_entity.pdbx_description
1 polymer ?
#
loop_
_entity_poly.entity_id
_entity_poly.type
_entity_poly.pdbx_seq_one_letter_code
_entity_poly.pdbx_strand_id
1 'polypeptide(L)'
;MALKINKEEIREKNKIVDAAIVQLKKEFVGIDEQIDSIMNNVRVWFLYPQLQNSPCVVNIFGMTGCGKSSLVKRIAQLLDIEKNLVYFNFCAINEQSSWEIEEDIERQLDYECSNRMFVYDEFQYAATLDSNGNEKDNKNSLKPFWELLDTGIIHKRTSFWEIRDVFKSLAYMMRINALCPMEIVNGVWVNSEECLAKFGSYDRKKFSEVFNFNMPKRELEEKSSDYEDRPTASVSGRKSKIDTLSDIDDKPFFLQESVLTHFTGLYRKAYGLVCDSSDVYCKLMNMNAVEICDLFNDVYEESQKGYDLKFNESIIFVIANLDEAYNVAFNVNPDMSPEQFHNVTKKIGIVDVKKALQRRFRNEQIARLGNIHVIYPSFTSQSFKKIIDLQLDSYKKTAKELCGFDIEFDKTIKKVIFDEAVYPTHGTRPVFSTIHEIVKTKLPYIVRNICDNNKDENVSSIRYSYKNKKSVISILDADGKVIDTYRLDDKLRLGKLRDSTKDEQQACTAVHESGHFVIYSYLNGRIPEKLIAKSADSEMNGFMMHSIEDMDCINSRAEYLNYIRVCLGGYVAEGIIFGEDRRSSGALSDLSTATQIASKMVRMMGMGDLPFVTTHLYRTDNEGLLIREENQDYINSKIKNIIEGCLKDVIGIINMPHIMNMLKSSSKYLAQHSRMPKHVMNELLATAKSEGEILQDNKTYYRDIVKNL
;
A
#
# COMPACT_ATOMS: atom_id res chain seq x y z
N MET A 1 -41.23 1.49 13.79
CA MET A 1 -40.56 1.79 15.07
C MET A 1 -39.76 3.07 14.91
N ALA A 2 -40.09 4.14 15.61
CA ALA A 2 -39.30 5.38 15.55
C ALA A 2 -37.96 5.10 16.26
N LEU A 3 -36.87 5.18 15.55
CA LEU A 3 -35.54 5.16 16.13
C LEU A 3 -35.44 6.30 17.16
N LYS A 4 -35.36 5.98 18.44
CA LYS A 4 -35.04 6.97 19.50
C LYS A 4 -33.56 7.33 19.34
N ILE A 5 -33.30 8.39 18.57
CA ILE A 5 -31.96 8.94 18.39
C ILE A 5 -31.52 9.54 19.73
N ASN A 6 -30.51 8.95 20.35
CA ASN A 6 -29.87 9.52 21.52
C ASN A 6 -28.99 10.70 21.08
N LYS A 7 -29.49 11.92 21.20
CA LYS A 7 -28.84 13.16 20.74
C LYS A 7 -27.48 13.40 21.44
N GLU A 8 -27.34 12.98 22.68
CA GLU A 8 -26.10 13.15 23.45
C GLU A 8 -25.01 12.19 22.95
N GLU A 9 -25.34 10.95 22.75
CA GLU A 9 -24.41 9.94 22.18
C GLU A 9 -23.87 10.35 20.79
N ILE A 10 -24.77 10.85 19.93
CA ILE A 10 -24.36 11.32 18.59
C ILE A 10 -23.43 12.54 18.69
N ARG A 11 -23.71 13.46 19.64
CA ARG A 11 -22.83 14.61 19.86
C ARG A 11 -21.44 14.18 20.35
N GLU A 12 -21.37 13.21 21.26
CA GLU A 12 -20.12 12.69 21.76
C GLU A 12 -19.32 11.97 20.67
N LYS A 13 -19.95 11.06 19.91
CA LYS A 13 -19.33 10.39 18.78
C LYS A 13 -18.81 11.38 17.73
N ASN A 14 -19.57 12.44 17.42
CA ASN A 14 -19.10 13.49 16.51
C ASN A 14 -17.86 14.22 17.05
N LYS A 15 -17.80 14.54 18.33
CA LYS A 15 -16.62 15.17 18.95
C LYS A 15 -15.39 14.26 18.85
N ILE A 16 -15.57 12.96 19.06
CA ILE A 16 -14.49 11.98 18.91
C ILE A 16 -13.97 11.99 17.46
N VAL A 17 -14.85 11.95 16.46
CA VAL A 17 -14.47 12.00 15.05
C VAL A 17 -13.76 13.30 14.70
N ASP A 18 -14.26 14.46 15.17
CA ASP A 18 -13.62 15.76 14.93
C ASP A 18 -12.22 15.83 15.55
N ALA A 19 -12.06 15.34 16.79
CA ALA A 19 -10.76 15.24 17.44
C ALA A 19 -9.81 14.32 16.69
N ALA A 20 -10.32 13.19 16.20
CA ALA A 20 -9.54 12.24 15.39
C ALA A 20 -9.05 12.88 14.09
N ILE A 21 -9.90 13.65 13.37
CA ILE A 21 -9.49 14.35 12.14
C ILE A 21 -8.35 15.33 12.43
N VAL A 22 -8.46 16.13 13.49
CA VAL A 22 -7.41 17.08 13.86
C VAL A 22 -6.10 16.37 14.19
N GLN A 23 -6.18 15.25 14.91
CA GLN A 23 -4.99 14.48 15.28
C GLN A 23 -4.35 13.79 14.06
N LEU A 24 -5.16 13.20 13.17
CA LEU A 24 -4.67 12.58 11.95
C LEU A 24 -3.94 13.56 11.04
N LYS A 25 -4.48 14.79 10.85
CA LYS A 25 -3.82 15.84 10.05
C LYS A 25 -2.50 16.33 10.66
N LYS A 26 -2.31 16.19 11.97
CA LYS A 26 -1.02 16.47 12.62
C LYS A 26 0.00 15.36 12.38
N GLU A 27 -0.46 14.10 12.41
CA GLU A 27 0.41 12.92 12.30
C GLU A 27 0.74 12.55 10.84
N PHE A 28 -0.23 12.72 9.92
CA PHE A 28 -0.11 12.35 8.51
C PHE A 28 -0.05 13.60 7.61
N VAL A 29 1.16 14.03 7.33
CA VAL A 29 1.42 15.29 6.60
C VAL A 29 1.19 15.15 5.10
N GLY A 30 0.53 16.13 4.50
CA GLY A 30 0.43 16.28 3.03
C GLY A 30 -0.68 15.44 2.39
N ILE A 31 -1.60 14.91 3.18
CA ILE A 31 -2.76 14.13 2.74
C ILE A 31 -4.06 14.60 3.42
N ASP A 32 -4.16 15.91 3.72
CA ASP A 32 -5.31 16.47 4.45
C ASP A 32 -6.64 16.23 3.72
N GLU A 33 -6.67 16.42 2.39
CA GLU A 33 -7.85 16.18 1.55
C GLU A 33 -8.28 14.71 1.58
N GLN A 34 -7.31 13.79 1.57
CA GLN A 34 -7.56 12.35 1.64
C GLN A 34 -8.11 11.95 3.01
N ILE A 35 -7.56 12.54 4.09
CA ILE A 35 -8.08 12.32 5.46
C ILE A 35 -9.52 12.80 5.54
N ASP A 36 -9.85 14.01 5.06
CA ASP A 36 -11.22 14.52 5.06
C ASP A 36 -12.16 13.59 4.28
N SER A 37 -11.76 13.15 3.11
CA SER A 37 -12.55 12.24 2.28
C SER A 37 -12.83 10.91 2.98
N ILE A 38 -11.81 10.29 3.60
CA ILE A 38 -11.96 9.05 4.35
C ILE A 38 -12.86 9.26 5.57
N MET A 39 -12.55 10.28 6.37
CA MET A 39 -13.25 10.52 7.64
C MET A 39 -14.70 10.95 7.47
N ASN A 40 -15.08 11.55 6.33
CA ASN A 40 -16.48 11.81 6.01
C ASN A 40 -17.28 10.50 5.88
N ASN A 41 -16.72 9.46 5.25
CA ASN A 41 -17.37 8.15 5.13
C ASN A 41 -17.34 7.39 6.46
N VAL A 42 -16.22 7.42 7.17
CA VAL A 42 -16.08 6.85 8.51
C VAL A 42 -17.08 7.45 9.47
N ARG A 43 -17.30 8.78 9.42
CA ARG A 43 -18.27 9.48 10.25
C ARG A 43 -19.70 8.93 10.07
N VAL A 44 -20.15 8.77 8.83
CA VAL A 44 -21.50 8.23 8.54
C VAL A 44 -21.62 6.82 9.10
N TRP A 45 -20.66 5.97 8.84
CA TRP A 45 -20.64 4.60 9.36
C TRP A 45 -20.58 4.55 10.89
N PHE A 46 -19.69 5.32 11.52
CA PHE A 46 -19.48 5.31 12.98
C PHE A 46 -20.69 5.84 13.76
N LEU A 47 -21.43 6.80 13.18
CA LEU A 47 -22.62 7.37 13.82
C LEU A 47 -23.87 6.53 13.57
N TYR A 48 -24.01 5.96 12.37
CA TYR A 48 -25.25 5.32 11.91
C TYR A 48 -24.97 4.04 11.12
N PRO A 49 -24.33 3.01 11.68
CA PRO A 49 -24.04 1.78 10.96
C PRO A 49 -25.32 1.08 10.47
N GLN A 50 -26.43 1.20 11.23
CA GLN A 50 -27.71 0.58 10.92
C GLN A 50 -28.41 1.17 9.69
N LEU A 51 -27.95 2.30 9.15
CA LEU A 51 -28.46 2.87 7.90
C LEU A 51 -27.93 2.15 6.66
N GLN A 52 -26.96 1.25 6.83
CA GLN A 52 -26.33 0.58 5.73
C GLN A 52 -27.08 -0.70 5.34
N ASN A 53 -27.39 -0.84 4.05
CA ASN A 53 -27.94 -2.08 3.48
C ASN A 53 -26.82 -3.01 2.98
N SER A 54 -25.65 -2.45 2.72
CA SER A 54 -24.41 -3.16 2.35
C SER A 54 -23.22 -2.43 2.95
N PRO A 55 -22.04 -3.06 3.10
CA PRO A 55 -20.86 -2.44 3.67
C PRO A 55 -20.45 -1.15 2.95
N CYS A 56 -19.96 -0.18 3.72
CA CYS A 56 -19.36 1.01 3.15
C CYS A 56 -17.95 0.68 2.66
N VAL A 57 -17.74 0.63 1.35
CA VAL A 57 -16.43 0.30 0.76
C VAL A 57 -15.66 1.57 0.45
N VAL A 58 -14.51 1.76 1.09
CA VAL A 58 -13.59 2.90 0.89
C VAL A 58 -12.29 2.39 0.30
N ASN A 59 -12.04 2.74 -0.96
CA ASN A 59 -10.85 2.32 -1.68
C ASN A 59 -9.74 3.36 -1.54
N ILE A 60 -8.56 2.93 -1.10
CA ILE A 60 -7.38 3.78 -0.90
C ILE A 60 -6.28 3.33 -1.84
N PHE A 61 -6.02 4.13 -2.87
CA PHE A 61 -5.02 3.86 -3.89
C PHE A 61 -3.84 4.83 -3.79
N GLY A 62 -2.63 4.33 -3.99
CA GLY A 62 -1.44 5.16 -3.93
C GLY A 62 -0.18 4.33 -4.04
N MET A 63 0.97 5.00 -4.12
CA MET A 63 2.26 4.34 -4.16
C MET A 63 2.61 3.67 -2.84
N THR A 64 3.57 2.75 -2.89
CA THR A 64 4.12 2.09 -1.70
C THR A 64 4.74 3.13 -0.74
N GLY A 65 4.55 2.94 0.58
CA GLY A 65 5.19 3.77 1.60
C GLY A 65 4.55 5.14 1.84
N CYS A 66 3.31 5.38 1.36
CA CYS A 66 2.56 6.63 1.60
C CYS A 66 1.73 6.62 2.90
N GLY A 67 1.84 5.59 3.74
CA GLY A 67 1.16 5.55 5.04
C GLY A 67 -0.31 5.09 5.01
N LYS A 68 -0.80 4.52 3.90
CA LYS A 68 -2.20 4.08 3.73
C LYS A 68 -2.69 3.15 4.84
N SER A 69 -2.03 2.03 5.05
CA SER A 69 -2.40 1.02 6.07
C SER A 69 -2.21 1.57 7.49
N SER A 70 -1.18 2.41 7.71
CA SER A 70 -0.95 3.07 9.00
C SER A 70 -2.06 4.06 9.35
N LEU A 71 -2.58 4.80 8.36
CA LEU A 71 -3.69 5.72 8.56
C LEU A 71 -4.94 4.98 9.04
N VAL A 72 -5.32 3.88 8.37
CA VAL A 72 -6.53 3.11 8.74
C VAL A 72 -6.40 2.50 10.14
N LYS A 73 -5.23 1.95 10.48
CA LYS A 73 -4.96 1.46 11.85
C LYS A 73 -5.07 2.59 12.88
N ARG A 74 -4.54 3.77 12.53
CA ARG A 74 -4.61 4.93 13.44
C ARG A 74 -6.03 5.47 13.63
N ILE A 75 -6.86 5.41 12.57
CA ILE A 75 -8.30 5.72 12.67
C ILE A 75 -8.97 4.79 13.69
N ALA A 76 -8.74 3.47 13.60
CA ALA A 76 -9.30 2.50 14.56
C ALA A 76 -8.88 2.81 16.01
N GLN A 77 -7.62 3.21 16.24
CA GLN A 77 -7.11 3.62 17.55
C GLN A 77 -7.80 4.87 18.10
N LEU A 78 -7.90 5.92 17.27
CA LEU A 78 -8.47 7.19 17.69
C LEU A 78 -9.99 7.12 17.92
N LEU A 79 -10.66 6.16 17.30
CA LEU A 79 -12.09 5.90 17.51
C LEU A 79 -12.36 4.83 18.58
N ASP A 80 -11.32 4.27 19.21
CA ASP A 80 -11.38 3.19 20.20
C ASP A 80 -12.13 1.93 19.71
N ILE A 81 -11.88 1.56 18.44
CA ILE A 81 -12.50 0.39 17.79
C ILE A 81 -11.49 -0.63 17.31
N GLU A 82 -10.29 -0.70 17.93
CA GLU A 82 -9.25 -1.67 17.55
C GLU A 82 -9.71 -3.11 17.67
N LYS A 83 -10.58 -3.41 18.65
CA LYS A 83 -11.16 -4.76 18.84
C LYS A 83 -12.07 -5.17 17.68
N ASN A 84 -12.63 -4.20 16.94
CA ASN A 84 -13.52 -4.44 15.81
C ASN A 84 -12.78 -4.47 14.48
N LEU A 85 -11.43 -4.29 14.49
CA LEU A 85 -10.60 -4.26 13.30
C LEU A 85 -10.26 -5.69 12.85
N VAL A 86 -10.68 -6.03 11.64
CA VAL A 86 -10.38 -7.30 10.96
C VAL A 86 -9.43 -7.03 9.80
N TYR A 87 -8.22 -7.56 9.87
CA TYR A 87 -7.15 -7.22 8.92
C TYR A 87 -6.74 -8.43 8.08
N PHE A 88 -6.84 -8.27 6.75
CA PHE A 88 -6.43 -9.27 5.76
C PHE A 88 -5.30 -8.72 4.88
N ASN A 89 -4.19 -9.45 4.81
CA ASN A 89 -3.09 -9.16 3.90
C ASN A 89 -3.13 -10.13 2.71
N PHE A 90 -3.50 -9.64 1.53
CA PHE A 90 -3.65 -10.47 0.34
C PHE A 90 -2.35 -11.06 -0.21
N CYS A 91 -1.20 -10.55 0.22
CA CYS A 91 0.08 -11.19 -0.08
C CYS A 91 0.22 -12.56 0.60
N ALA A 92 -0.37 -12.72 1.79
CA ALA A 92 -0.31 -13.95 2.58
C ALA A 92 -1.46 -14.94 2.27
N ILE A 93 -2.60 -14.46 1.75
CA ILE A 93 -3.83 -15.23 1.58
C ILE A 93 -3.87 -16.05 0.29
N ASN A 94 -3.01 -15.75 -0.67
CA ASN A 94 -3.06 -16.35 -2.03
C ASN A 94 -2.96 -17.88 -2.09
N GLU A 95 -2.57 -18.55 -1.00
CA GLU A 95 -2.45 -20.01 -0.91
C GLU A 95 -3.62 -20.66 -0.15
N GLN A 96 -4.54 -19.86 0.43
CA GLN A 96 -5.67 -20.37 1.21
C GLN A 96 -6.85 -20.75 0.31
N SER A 97 -7.58 -21.78 0.74
CA SER A 97 -8.87 -22.16 0.13
C SER A 97 -10.00 -21.21 0.58
N SER A 98 -11.09 -21.16 -0.19
CA SER A 98 -12.29 -20.39 0.18
C SER A 98 -12.80 -20.74 1.58
N TRP A 99 -12.79 -22.02 1.94
CA TRP A 99 -13.24 -22.50 3.24
C TRP A 99 -12.35 -22.01 4.40
N GLU A 100 -11.03 -22.02 4.23
CA GLU A 100 -10.10 -21.50 5.25
C GLU A 100 -10.30 -20.00 5.47
N ILE A 101 -10.55 -19.26 4.40
CA ILE A 101 -10.85 -17.82 4.48
C ILE A 101 -12.16 -17.57 5.22
N GLU A 102 -13.22 -18.33 4.91
CA GLU A 102 -14.51 -18.24 5.59
C GLU A 102 -14.37 -18.58 7.08
N GLU A 103 -13.55 -19.57 7.43
CA GLU A 103 -13.27 -19.95 8.82
C GLU A 103 -12.46 -18.86 9.53
N ASP A 104 -11.46 -18.26 8.87
CA ASP A 104 -10.68 -17.15 9.45
C ASP A 104 -11.54 -15.91 9.69
N ILE A 105 -12.48 -15.60 8.78
CA ILE A 105 -13.46 -14.54 8.97
C ILE A 105 -14.35 -14.87 10.19
N GLU A 106 -14.87 -16.09 10.28
CA GLU A 106 -15.72 -16.51 11.39
C GLU A 106 -15.01 -16.49 12.74
N ARG A 107 -13.75 -16.94 12.81
CA ARG A 107 -12.94 -16.92 14.05
C ARG A 107 -12.68 -15.51 14.59
N GLN A 108 -12.64 -14.52 13.70
CA GLN A 108 -12.46 -13.13 14.08
C GLN A 108 -13.77 -12.45 14.50
N LEU A 109 -14.90 -13.16 14.41
CA LEU A 109 -16.18 -12.71 14.89
C LEU A 109 -16.24 -12.87 16.41
N ASP A 110 -16.21 -11.76 17.11
CA ASP A 110 -16.75 -11.68 18.45
C ASP A 110 -18.25 -11.41 18.29
N TYR A 111 -19.09 -12.35 18.73
CA TYR A 111 -20.54 -12.33 18.45
C TYR A 111 -21.29 -11.13 19.09
N GLU A 112 -20.61 -10.35 19.91
CA GLU A 112 -21.17 -9.17 20.60
C GLU A 112 -21.13 -7.88 19.76
N CYS A 113 -20.40 -7.83 18.64
CA CYS A 113 -20.22 -6.61 17.84
C CYS A 113 -20.70 -6.79 16.39
N SER A 114 -21.77 -6.08 16.01
CA SER A 114 -22.27 -6.04 14.62
C SER A 114 -21.42 -5.14 13.69
N ASN A 115 -20.71 -4.16 14.24
CA ASN A 115 -20.02 -3.13 13.48
C ASN A 115 -18.53 -3.48 13.34
N ARG A 116 -18.09 -3.94 12.16
CA ARG A 116 -16.71 -4.31 11.90
C ARG A 116 -16.03 -3.32 10.96
N MET A 117 -14.73 -3.13 11.18
CA MET A 117 -13.86 -2.43 10.25
C MET A 117 -12.95 -3.46 9.58
N PHE A 118 -13.24 -3.80 8.32
CA PHE A 118 -12.39 -4.68 7.53
C PHE A 118 -11.31 -3.89 6.81
N VAL A 119 -10.10 -4.44 6.79
CA VAL A 119 -8.97 -3.89 6.03
C VAL A 119 -8.44 -4.94 5.08
N TYR A 120 -8.57 -4.71 3.79
CA TYR A 120 -8.02 -5.51 2.69
C TYR A 120 -6.74 -4.83 2.22
N ASP A 121 -5.62 -5.21 2.82
CA ASP A 121 -4.31 -4.63 2.50
C ASP A 121 -3.61 -5.42 1.40
N GLU A 122 -2.80 -4.71 0.60
CA GLU A 122 -2.09 -5.26 -0.57
C GLU A 122 -3.06 -5.92 -1.58
N PHE A 123 -4.24 -5.31 -1.78
CA PHE A 123 -5.34 -5.86 -2.58
C PHE A 123 -4.97 -6.11 -4.06
N GLN A 124 -3.90 -5.48 -4.58
CA GLN A 124 -3.39 -5.78 -5.93
C GLN A 124 -2.98 -7.25 -6.10
N TYR A 125 -2.72 -7.99 -5.01
CA TYR A 125 -2.44 -9.43 -5.05
C TYR A 125 -3.71 -10.29 -5.18
N ALA A 126 -4.90 -9.72 -4.94
CA ALA A 126 -6.18 -10.37 -5.22
C ALA A 126 -6.51 -10.44 -6.73
N ALA A 127 -5.54 -10.11 -7.60
CA ALA A 127 -5.71 -10.09 -9.05
C ALA A 127 -6.23 -11.43 -9.59
N THR A 128 -7.33 -11.38 -10.35
CA THR A 128 -7.98 -12.53 -10.96
C THR A 128 -7.61 -12.72 -12.44
N LEU A 129 -6.90 -11.76 -13.02
CA LEU A 129 -6.35 -11.81 -14.36
C LEU A 129 -4.82 -11.91 -14.31
N ASP A 130 -4.23 -12.60 -15.27
CA ASP A 130 -2.78 -12.64 -15.51
C ASP A 130 -2.31 -11.44 -16.35
N SER A 131 -1.01 -11.36 -16.65
CA SER A 131 -0.42 -10.29 -17.48
C SER A 131 -0.95 -10.26 -18.92
N ASN A 132 -1.52 -11.36 -19.41
CA ASN A 132 -2.08 -11.50 -20.75
C ASN A 132 -3.60 -11.26 -20.78
N GLY A 133 -4.21 -10.98 -19.61
CA GLY A 133 -5.65 -10.77 -19.47
C GLY A 133 -6.47 -12.06 -19.36
N ASN A 134 -5.81 -13.23 -19.18
CA ASN A 134 -6.50 -14.50 -18.96
C ASN A 134 -6.85 -14.68 -17.48
N GLU A 135 -7.89 -15.46 -17.20
CA GLU A 135 -8.28 -15.77 -15.83
C GLU A 135 -7.26 -16.68 -15.13
N LYS A 136 -6.93 -16.36 -13.89
CA LYS A 136 -6.11 -17.20 -13.02
C LYS A 136 -6.93 -18.36 -12.47
N ASP A 137 -6.30 -19.52 -12.22
CA ASP A 137 -6.96 -20.73 -11.71
C ASP A 137 -7.52 -20.56 -10.28
N ASN A 138 -6.92 -19.70 -9.45
CA ASN A 138 -7.30 -19.49 -8.04
C ASN A 138 -8.47 -18.53 -7.81
N LYS A 139 -9.24 -18.19 -8.85
CA LYS A 139 -10.35 -17.21 -8.76
C LYS A 139 -11.43 -17.53 -7.73
N ASN A 140 -11.65 -18.80 -7.42
CA ASN A 140 -12.71 -19.23 -6.52
C ASN A 140 -12.33 -19.12 -5.04
N SER A 141 -11.04 -19.09 -4.69
CA SER A 141 -10.59 -18.98 -3.29
C SER A 141 -10.96 -17.65 -2.67
N LEU A 142 -10.97 -16.56 -3.45
CA LEU A 142 -11.27 -15.21 -2.98
C LEU A 142 -12.77 -14.85 -3.00
N LYS A 143 -13.65 -15.80 -3.29
CA LYS A 143 -15.09 -15.60 -3.36
C LYS A 143 -15.68 -14.93 -2.10
N PRO A 144 -15.31 -15.31 -0.86
CA PRO A 144 -15.87 -14.70 0.35
C PRO A 144 -15.58 -13.21 0.44
N PHE A 145 -14.38 -12.75 0.01
CA PHE A 145 -14.05 -11.32 0.00
C PHE A 145 -14.90 -10.53 -0.99
N TRP A 146 -15.21 -11.11 -2.16
CA TRP A 146 -16.07 -10.46 -3.15
C TRP A 146 -17.54 -10.42 -2.71
N GLU A 147 -18.03 -11.43 -1.97
CA GLU A 147 -19.36 -11.44 -1.36
C GLU A 147 -19.48 -10.37 -0.27
N LEU A 148 -18.44 -10.21 0.56
CA LEU A 148 -18.38 -9.13 1.56
C LEU A 148 -18.44 -7.74 0.92
N LEU A 149 -17.72 -7.52 -0.18
CA LEU A 149 -17.71 -6.22 -0.88
C LEU A 149 -19.07 -5.91 -1.54
N ASP A 150 -19.81 -6.91 -1.97
CA ASP A 150 -21.06 -6.75 -2.71
C ASP A 150 -22.25 -6.58 -1.77
N THR A 151 -22.54 -7.60 -0.99
CA THR A 151 -23.73 -7.67 -0.13
C THR A 151 -23.42 -7.53 1.36
N GLY A 152 -22.18 -7.81 1.77
CA GLY A 152 -21.81 -7.94 3.17
C GLY A 152 -22.35 -9.23 3.80
N ILE A 153 -22.76 -10.21 2.98
CA ILE A 153 -23.32 -11.47 3.46
C ILE A 153 -22.46 -12.60 2.88
N ILE A 154 -21.95 -13.45 3.74
CA ILE A 154 -21.29 -14.70 3.35
C ILE A 154 -22.22 -15.84 3.71
N HIS A 155 -22.65 -16.59 2.71
CA HIS A 155 -23.44 -17.78 2.91
C HIS A 155 -22.53 -18.99 3.14
N LYS A 156 -22.44 -19.45 4.40
CA LYS A 156 -21.59 -20.57 4.80
C LYS A 156 -22.42 -21.85 4.87
N ARG A 157 -21.93 -22.91 4.23
CA ARG A 157 -22.47 -24.25 4.38
C ARG A 157 -21.86 -24.92 5.60
N THR A 158 -22.70 -25.54 6.42
CA THR A 158 -22.20 -26.32 7.55
C THR A 158 -21.42 -27.53 7.02
N SER A 159 -20.26 -27.80 7.56
CA SER A 159 -19.42 -28.91 7.10
C SER A 159 -20.05 -30.26 7.50
N PHE A 160 -19.83 -31.29 6.68
CA PHE A 160 -20.29 -32.66 6.99
C PHE A 160 -19.76 -33.14 8.35
N TRP A 161 -18.55 -32.74 8.74
CA TRP A 161 -17.94 -33.14 10.00
C TRP A 161 -18.64 -32.53 11.22
N GLU A 162 -19.09 -31.29 11.12
CA GLU A 162 -19.87 -30.63 12.18
C GLU A 162 -21.24 -31.27 12.36
N ILE A 163 -21.91 -31.62 11.26
CA ILE A 163 -23.25 -32.21 11.25
C ILE A 163 -23.20 -33.67 11.69
N ARG A 164 -22.12 -34.39 11.40
CA ARG A 164 -21.98 -35.84 11.61
C ARG A 164 -22.27 -36.28 13.03
N ASP A 165 -21.77 -35.59 14.02
CA ASP A 165 -21.92 -36.03 15.43
C ASP A 165 -23.34 -35.81 15.93
N VAL A 166 -24.00 -34.74 15.49
CA VAL A 166 -25.43 -34.51 15.78
C VAL A 166 -26.31 -35.51 15.06
N PHE A 167 -26.07 -35.77 13.76
CA PHE A 167 -26.76 -36.83 13.03
C PHE A 167 -26.59 -38.21 13.64
N LYS A 168 -25.36 -38.55 14.06
CA LYS A 168 -25.04 -39.80 14.74
C LYS A 168 -25.80 -39.92 16.06
N SER A 169 -25.88 -38.85 16.84
CA SER A 169 -26.63 -38.80 18.09
C SER A 169 -28.11 -38.99 17.87
N LEU A 170 -28.70 -38.29 16.89
CA LEU A 170 -30.10 -38.45 16.52
C LEU A 170 -30.40 -39.85 16.04
N ALA A 171 -29.61 -40.44 15.14
CA ALA A 171 -29.76 -41.76 14.63
C ALA A 171 -29.70 -42.83 15.76
N TYR A 172 -28.83 -42.65 16.73
CA TYR A 172 -28.76 -43.57 17.89
C TYR A 172 -29.94 -43.40 18.84
N MET A 173 -30.39 -42.17 19.13
CA MET A 173 -31.61 -41.94 19.91
C MET A 173 -32.84 -42.60 19.25
N MET A 174 -33.03 -42.40 17.96
CA MET A 174 -34.12 -42.99 17.21
C MET A 174 -34.07 -44.53 17.22
N ARG A 175 -32.85 -45.11 17.08
CA ARG A 175 -32.66 -46.57 17.10
C ARG A 175 -32.92 -47.16 18.50
N ILE A 176 -32.53 -46.48 19.56
CA ILE A 176 -32.80 -46.92 20.92
C ILE A 176 -34.29 -46.80 21.21
N ASN A 177 -34.92 -45.67 20.91
CA ASN A 177 -36.36 -45.45 21.12
C ASN A 177 -37.26 -46.43 20.36
N ALA A 178 -36.82 -46.94 19.20
CA ALA A 178 -37.56 -47.94 18.44
C ALA A 178 -37.70 -49.29 19.18
N LEU A 179 -36.76 -49.64 20.03
CA LEU A 179 -36.75 -50.88 20.80
C LEU A 179 -37.14 -50.71 22.28
N CYS A 180 -36.81 -49.55 22.84
CA CYS A 180 -37.06 -49.18 24.24
C CYS A 180 -37.13 -47.64 24.35
N PRO A 181 -38.29 -47.06 24.68
CA PRO A 181 -38.38 -45.63 24.89
C PRO A 181 -37.37 -45.17 25.93
N MET A 182 -36.54 -44.17 25.55
CA MET A 182 -35.58 -43.56 26.46
C MET A 182 -36.33 -42.69 27.48
N GLU A 183 -36.01 -42.85 28.77
CA GLU A 183 -36.52 -41.99 29.83
C GLU A 183 -35.41 -41.04 30.26
N ILE A 184 -35.50 -39.77 29.89
CA ILE A 184 -34.58 -38.72 30.30
C ILE A 184 -35.31 -37.79 31.28
N VAL A 185 -34.74 -37.67 32.49
CA VAL A 185 -35.28 -36.83 33.56
C VAL A 185 -34.17 -35.97 34.11
N ASN A 186 -34.36 -34.68 34.09
CA ASN A 186 -33.34 -33.70 34.52
C ASN A 186 -31.96 -33.93 33.87
N GLY A 187 -31.96 -34.23 32.56
CA GLY A 187 -30.76 -34.48 31.76
C GLY A 187 -30.04 -35.79 32.05
N VAL A 188 -30.63 -36.71 32.84
CA VAL A 188 -30.08 -38.04 33.15
C VAL A 188 -30.89 -39.14 32.42
N TRP A 189 -30.22 -40.07 31.77
CA TRP A 189 -30.87 -41.21 31.15
C TRP A 189 -31.12 -42.29 32.21
N VAL A 190 -32.38 -42.35 32.70
CA VAL A 190 -32.75 -43.13 33.91
C VAL A 190 -32.84 -44.64 33.61
N ASN A 191 -33.42 -45.05 32.49
CA ASN A 191 -33.62 -46.45 32.11
C ASN A 191 -32.54 -46.99 31.15
N SER A 192 -31.33 -46.46 31.21
CA SER A 192 -30.23 -46.83 30.32
C SER A 192 -29.89 -48.31 30.31
N GLU A 193 -29.87 -48.97 31.48
CA GLU A 193 -29.58 -50.38 31.61
C GLU A 193 -30.61 -51.28 30.91
N GLU A 194 -31.91 -50.96 31.02
CA GLU A 194 -33.00 -51.66 30.38
C GLU A 194 -32.95 -51.54 28.86
N CYS A 195 -32.75 -50.30 28.37
CA CYS A 195 -32.64 -50.04 26.96
C CYS A 195 -31.43 -50.72 26.33
N LEU A 196 -30.27 -50.62 26.98
CA LEU A 196 -29.00 -51.18 26.49
C LEU A 196 -28.94 -52.69 26.54
N ALA A 197 -29.72 -53.34 27.43
CA ALA A 197 -29.83 -54.82 27.50
C ALA A 197 -30.36 -55.41 26.19
N LYS A 198 -31.08 -54.63 25.36
CA LYS A 198 -31.64 -55.03 24.06
C LYS A 198 -30.64 -54.98 22.89
N PHE A 199 -29.40 -54.48 23.14
CA PHE A 199 -28.37 -54.32 22.11
C PHE A 199 -27.12 -55.13 22.45
N GLY A 200 -26.37 -55.53 21.42
CA GLY A 200 -25.11 -56.25 21.52
C GLY A 200 -23.95 -55.32 22.01
N SER A 201 -22.84 -55.93 22.44
CA SER A 201 -21.67 -55.22 22.93
C SER A 201 -21.12 -54.17 21.93
N TYR A 202 -21.11 -54.49 20.65
CA TYR A 202 -20.70 -53.60 19.59
C TYR A 202 -21.55 -52.30 19.49
N ASP A 203 -22.86 -52.43 19.56
CA ASP A 203 -23.76 -51.29 19.56
C ASP A 203 -23.61 -50.42 20.82
N ARG A 204 -23.51 -51.07 21.98
CA ARG A 204 -23.31 -50.40 23.26
C ARG A 204 -21.98 -49.59 23.28
N LYS A 205 -20.92 -50.15 22.70
CA LYS A 205 -19.65 -49.42 22.51
C LYS A 205 -19.81 -48.19 21.65
N LYS A 206 -20.60 -48.26 20.58
CA LYS A 206 -20.89 -47.08 19.72
C LYS A 206 -21.76 -46.05 20.42
N PHE A 207 -22.72 -46.47 21.19
CA PHE A 207 -23.57 -45.58 21.97
C PHE A 207 -22.78 -44.84 23.08
N SER A 208 -21.76 -45.46 23.69
CA SER A 208 -20.92 -44.82 24.68
C SER A 208 -20.03 -43.70 24.13
N GLU A 209 -19.87 -43.59 22.82
CA GLU A 209 -19.21 -42.46 22.17
C GLU A 209 -20.08 -41.19 22.20
N VAL A 210 -21.39 -41.34 22.38
CA VAL A 210 -22.36 -40.24 22.32
C VAL A 210 -23.05 -40.01 23.65
N PHE A 211 -23.40 -41.10 24.36
CA PHE A 211 -24.16 -41.03 25.60
C PHE A 211 -23.34 -41.48 26.82
N ASN A 212 -23.56 -40.82 27.94
CA ASN A 212 -23.03 -41.24 29.24
C ASN A 212 -23.99 -42.27 29.89
N PHE A 213 -23.47 -43.43 30.14
CA PHE A 213 -24.14 -44.50 30.92
C PHE A 213 -23.13 -45.44 31.53
N ASN A 214 -23.54 -46.17 32.60
CA ASN A 214 -22.67 -47.14 33.25
C ASN A 214 -22.48 -48.39 32.39
N MET A 215 -21.28 -48.64 31.91
CA MET A 215 -20.94 -49.88 31.20
C MET A 215 -20.73 -51.02 32.24
N PRO A 216 -21.20 -52.27 31.94
CA PRO A 216 -20.88 -53.43 32.77
C PRO A 216 -19.36 -53.65 32.82
N LYS A 217 -18.83 -53.87 34.03
CA LYS A 217 -17.38 -54.01 34.30
C LYS A 217 -16.64 -55.01 33.40
N ARG A 218 -17.33 -56.01 32.85
CA ARG A 218 -16.74 -57.01 31.91
C ARG A 218 -16.38 -56.48 30.53
N GLU A 219 -16.92 -55.37 30.09
CA GLU A 219 -16.64 -54.79 28.77
C GLU A 219 -15.49 -53.71 28.88
N LEU A 220 -15.06 -53.33 30.05
CA LEU A 220 -13.96 -52.40 30.27
C LEU A 220 -12.57 -53.06 30.26
N GLU A 221 -12.49 -54.39 30.44
CA GLU A 221 -11.23 -55.12 30.54
C GLU A 221 -10.62 -55.50 29.17
N GLU A 222 -11.35 -55.40 28.06
CA GLU A 222 -10.81 -55.66 26.72
C GLU A 222 -10.01 -54.49 26.09
N LYS A 223 -9.80 -53.40 26.82
CA LYS A 223 -9.08 -52.19 26.31
C LYS A 223 -7.55 -52.17 26.60
N SER A 224 -6.95 -53.25 27.12
CA SER A 224 -5.52 -53.21 27.54
C SER A 224 -4.53 -53.98 26.64
N SER A 225 -4.90 -54.36 25.42
CA SER A 225 -3.93 -54.93 24.51
C SER A 225 -4.20 -54.47 23.10
N ASP A 226 -3.51 -53.48 22.65
CA ASP A 226 -3.15 -53.07 21.27
C ASP A 226 -3.28 -51.56 21.08
N TYR A 227 -2.31 -50.83 21.53
CA TYR A 227 -1.79 -49.65 20.84
C TYR A 227 -0.70 -48.98 21.71
N GLU A 228 0.51 -49.50 21.59
CA GLU A 228 1.71 -48.75 21.92
C GLU A 228 2.11 -47.86 20.75
N ASP A 229 2.54 -46.67 21.13
CA ASP A 229 3.37 -45.74 20.36
C ASP A 229 2.82 -44.99 19.14
N ARG A 230 2.30 -43.78 19.43
CA ARG A 230 2.69 -42.57 18.68
C ARG A 230 2.63 -41.33 19.60
N PRO A 231 3.65 -40.44 19.57
CA PRO A 231 3.66 -39.25 20.43
C PRO A 231 2.69 -38.22 19.86
N THR A 232 1.68 -37.87 20.63
CA THR A 232 0.78 -36.74 20.37
C THR A 232 1.47 -35.47 20.82
N ALA A 233 1.67 -34.53 19.87
CA ALA A 233 2.10 -33.17 20.19
C ALA A 233 1.06 -32.49 21.09
N SER A 234 1.51 -32.04 22.26
CA SER A 234 0.70 -31.32 23.24
C SER A 234 0.34 -29.92 22.68
N VAL A 235 -0.91 -29.74 22.30
CA VAL A 235 -1.50 -28.41 22.17
C VAL A 235 -1.89 -27.94 23.56
N SER A 236 -1.25 -26.88 24.02
CA SER A 236 -1.56 -26.22 25.30
C SER A 236 -2.92 -25.51 25.17
N GLY A 237 -3.99 -26.22 25.53
CA GLY A 237 -5.33 -25.68 25.63
C GLY A 237 -5.43 -24.74 26.86
N ARG A 238 -5.95 -23.54 26.62
CA ARG A 238 -6.48 -22.69 27.69
C ARG A 238 -7.59 -23.47 28.41
N LYS A 239 -7.41 -23.71 29.68
CA LYS A 239 -8.46 -24.24 30.56
C LYS A 239 -9.61 -23.24 30.58
N SER A 240 -10.75 -23.60 30.00
CA SER A 240 -12.01 -22.87 30.17
C SER A 240 -12.50 -23.08 31.61
N LYS A 241 -13.13 -22.05 32.19
CA LYS A 241 -13.77 -22.05 33.51
C LYS A 241 -14.99 -23.00 33.56
N ILE A 242 -14.79 -24.30 33.52
CA ILE A 242 -15.85 -25.31 33.67
C ILE A 242 -15.62 -26.17 34.92
N ASP A 243 -14.81 -25.71 35.87
CA ASP A 243 -14.56 -26.45 37.12
C ASP A 243 -15.64 -26.26 38.21
N THR A 244 -16.83 -25.72 37.88
CA THR A 244 -17.92 -25.46 38.85
C THR A 244 -19.22 -26.22 38.62
N LEU A 245 -19.27 -27.17 37.71
CA LEU A 245 -20.47 -27.97 37.43
C LEU A 245 -20.49 -29.37 38.09
N SER A 246 -19.49 -29.67 38.91
CA SER A 246 -19.33 -31.00 39.56
C SER A 246 -20.16 -31.23 40.83
N ASP A 247 -20.96 -30.28 41.27
CA ASP A 247 -21.63 -30.35 42.57
C ASP A 247 -23.15 -30.61 42.52
N ILE A 248 -23.70 -31.04 41.40
CA ILE A 248 -25.12 -31.38 41.28
C ILE A 248 -25.30 -32.84 40.88
N ASP A 249 -25.60 -33.67 41.85
CA ASP A 249 -25.96 -35.07 41.78
C ASP A 249 -25.00 -36.06 41.07
N ASP A 250 -24.68 -37.18 41.74
CA ASP A 250 -23.78 -38.28 41.34
C ASP A 250 -24.03 -38.99 40.02
N LYS A 251 -24.92 -38.47 39.17
CA LYS A 251 -25.22 -39.06 37.87
C LYS A 251 -24.83 -38.17 36.71
N PRO A 252 -24.07 -38.67 35.73
CA PRO A 252 -23.61 -37.85 34.60
C PRO A 252 -24.79 -37.45 33.68
N PHE A 253 -24.67 -36.26 33.08
CA PHE A 253 -25.54 -35.80 32.02
C PHE A 253 -25.56 -36.85 30.88
N PHE A 254 -26.72 -37.07 30.21
CA PHE A 254 -26.88 -38.15 29.27
C PHE A 254 -26.01 -38.05 28.01
N LEU A 255 -25.56 -36.84 27.59
CA LEU A 255 -24.66 -36.62 26.44
C LEU A 255 -23.20 -36.48 26.90
N GLN A 256 -22.30 -36.97 26.03
CA GLN A 256 -20.87 -36.70 26.18
C GLN A 256 -20.62 -35.18 25.97
N GLU A 257 -19.65 -34.60 26.69
CA GLU A 257 -19.32 -33.18 26.63
C GLU A 257 -18.92 -32.71 25.22
N SER A 258 -18.22 -33.55 24.46
CA SER A 258 -17.84 -33.27 23.08
C SER A 258 -19.09 -33.16 22.18
N VAL A 259 -20.09 -34.01 22.38
CA VAL A 259 -21.32 -33.95 21.58
C VAL A 259 -22.16 -32.74 21.94
N LEU A 260 -22.23 -32.37 23.22
CA LEU A 260 -22.90 -31.15 23.67
C LEU A 260 -22.25 -29.90 23.08
N THR A 261 -20.93 -29.86 23.05
CA THR A 261 -20.18 -28.72 22.48
C THR A 261 -20.46 -28.60 20.97
N HIS A 262 -20.42 -29.72 20.21
CA HIS A 262 -20.74 -29.72 18.78
C HIS A 262 -22.20 -29.34 18.53
N PHE A 263 -23.13 -29.89 19.32
CA PHE A 263 -24.54 -29.53 19.21
C PHE A 263 -24.78 -28.06 19.49
N THR A 264 -24.16 -27.49 20.53
CA THR A 264 -24.25 -26.06 20.85
C THR A 264 -23.76 -25.19 19.68
N GLY A 265 -22.63 -25.60 19.07
CA GLY A 265 -22.11 -24.90 17.88
C GLY A 265 -23.10 -24.89 16.73
N LEU A 266 -23.73 -26.04 16.42
CA LEU A 266 -24.75 -26.14 15.36
C LEU A 266 -26.04 -25.41 15.72
N TYR A 267 -26.46 -25.49 16.98
CA TYR A 267 -27.66 -24.79 17.47
C TYR A 267 -27.53 -23.25 17.30
N ARG A 268 -26.35 -22.69 17.62
CA ARG A 268 -26.05 -21.27 17.38
C ARG A 268 -26.12 -20.92 15.90
N LYS A 269 -25.52 -21.74 15.04
CA LYS A 269 -25.47 -21.54 13.60
C LYS A 269 -26.89 -21.62 12.99
N ALA A 270 -27.69 -22.57 13.43
CA ALA A 270 -29.05 -22.78 12.93
C ALA A 270 -30.00 -21.63 13.29
N TYR A 271 -29.88 -21.07 14.49
CA TYR A 271 -30.85 -20.08 15.02
C TYR A 271 -30.29 -18.68 15.15
N GLY A 272 -29.01 -18.47 14.85
CA GLY A 272 -28.37 -17.16 14.97
C GLY A 272 -28.33 -16.60 16.40
N LEU A 273 -28.34 -17.46 17.39
CA LEU A 273 -28.46 -17.09 18.79
C LEU A 273 -27.10 -16.94 19.47
N VAL A 274 -26.96 -15.97 20.34
CA VAL A 274 -25.83 -15.87 21.27
C VAL A 274 -26.20 -16.70 22.51
N CYS A 275 -25.71 -17.92 22.59
CA CYS A 275 -25.85 -18.80 23.73
C CYS A 275 -24.56 -19.58 23.97
N ASP A 276 -24.30 -19.95 25.20
CA ASP A 276 -23.17 -20.83 25.52
C ASP A 276 -23.60 -22.28 25.75
N SER A 277 -22.63 -23.15 26.06
CA SER A 277 -22.95 -24.56 26.31
C SER A 277 -23.80 -24.73 27.57
N SER A 278 -23.73 -23.80 28.53
CA SER A 278 -24.52 -23.82 29.75
C SER A 278 -26.01 -23.53 29.46
N ASP A 279 -26.29 -22.62 28.52
CA ASP A 279 -27.68 -22.30 28.13
C ASP A 279 -28.36 -23.50 27.45
N VAL A 280 -27.63 -24.15 26.54
CA VAL A 280 -28.10 -25.34 25.85
C VAL A 280 -28.27 -26.51 26.82
N TYR A 281 -27.33 -26.67 27.75
CA TYR A 281 -27.40 -27.65 28.82
C TYR A 281 -28.64 -27.46 29.68
N CYS A 282 -28.90 -26.24 30.18
CA CYS A 282 -30.08 -25.91 30.96
C CYS A 282 -31.39 -26.18 30.19
N LYS A 283 -31.41 -25.91 28.88
CA LYS A 283 -32.55 -26.20 28.03
C LYS A 283 -32.80 -27.69 27.93
N LEU A 284 -31.78 -28.50 27.65
CA LEU A 284 -31.86 -29.96 27.52
C LEU A 284 -32.23 -30.65 28.85
N MET A 285 -31.83 -30.13 30.00
CA MET A 285 -32.21 -30.64 31.33
C MET A 285 -33.70 -30.59 31.58
N ASN A 286 -34.40 -29.63 31.00
CA ASN A 286 -35.87 -29.46 31.20
C ASN A 286 -36.71 -30.18 30.13
N MET A 287 -36.08 -30.96 29.24
CA MET A 287 -36.75 -31.68 28.12
C MET A 287 -36.75 -33.17 28.35
N ASN A 288 -37.81 -33.82 27.88
CA ASN A 288 -37.86 -35.29 27.82
C ASN A 288 -37.21 -35.83 26.52
N ALA A 289 -37.04 -37.16 26.44
CA ALA A 289 -36.35 -37.82 25.33
C ALA A 289 -36.96 -37.51 23.94
N VAL A 290 -38.27 -37.34 23.85
CA VAL A 290 -38.96 -37.04 22.59
C VAL A 290 -38.69 -35.61 22.17
N GLU A 291 -38.82 -34.64 23.09
CA GLU A 291 -38.53 -33.25 22.86
C GLU A 291 -37.05 -33.03 22.48
N ILE A 292 -36.15 -33.80 23.08
CA ILE A 292 -34.71 -33.77 22.73
C ILE A 292 -34.48 -34.29 21.30
N CYS A 293 -35.13 -35.41 20.93
CA CYS A 293 -35.05 -35.94 19.56
C CYS A 293 -35.59 -34.94 18.55
N ASP A 294 -36.73 -34.33 18.82
CA ASP A 294 -37.33 -33.29 17.93
C ASP A 294 -36.37 -32.08 17.79
N LEU A 295 -35.81 -31.58 18.88
CA LEU A 295 -34.84 -30.49 18.84
C LEU A 295 -33.57 -30.85 18.05
N PHE A 296 -33.06 -32.07 18.22
CA PHE A 296 -31.88 -32.53 17.46
C PHE A 296 -32.21 -32.66 15.96
N ASN A 297 -33.42 -33.11 15.62
CA ASN A 297 -33.89 -33.20 14.24
C ASN A 297 -34.02 -31.80 13.62
N ASP A 298 -34.62 -30.86 14.34
CA ASP A 298 -34.81 -29.49 13.87
C ASP A 298 -33.43 -28.79 13.64
N VAL A 299 -32.50 -28.94 14.57
CA VAL A 299 -31.12 -28.40 14.43
C VAL A 299 -30.41 -29.07 13.26
N TYR A 300 -30.58 -30.37 13.07
CA TYR A 300 -30.01 -31.09 11.95
C TYR A 300 -30.57 -30.59 10.60
N GLU A 301 -31.90 -30.47 10.46
CA GLU A 301 -32.51 -29.94 9.24
C GLU A 301 -32.14 -28.51 8.94
N GLU A 302 -32.16 -27.62 9.95
CA GLU A 302 -31.77 -26.23 9.78
C GLU A 302 -30.28 -26.08 9.43
N SER A 303 -29.42 -26.89 10.06
CA SER A 303 -27.97 -26.86 9.78
C SER A 303 -27.63 -27.26 8.33
N GLN A 304 -28.46 -28.07 7.67
CA GLN A 304 -28.24 -28.41 6.25
C GLN A 304 -28.51 -27.24 5.30
N LYS A 305 -29.32 -26.26 5.70
CA LYS A 305 -29.62 -25.09 4.87
C LYS A 305 -28.41 -24.11 4.81
N GLY A 306 -27.44 -24.25 5.71
CA GLY A 306 -26.38 -23.30 5.91
C GLY A 306 -26.84 -22.08 6.71
N TYR A 307 -25.93 -21.11 6.90
CA TYR A 307 -26.20 -19.89 7.65
C TYR A 307 -25.49 -18.69 7.04
N ASP A 308 -26.05 -17.52 7.27
CA ASP A 308 -25.51 -16.27 6.76
C ASP A 308 -24.73 -15.54 7.83
N LEU A 309 -23.47 -15.23 7.52
CA LEU A 309 -22.67 -14.26 8.26
C LEU A 309 -22.97 -12.87 7.73
N LYS A 310 -23.55 -12.01 8.55
CA LYS A 310 -24.01 -10.67 8.14
C LYS A 310 -23.06 -9.59 8.60
N PHE A 311 -22.52 -8.83 7.64
CA PHE A 311 -21.58 -7.73 7.84
C PHE A 311 -22.01 -6.45 7.12
N ASN A 312 -23.27 -6.34 6.77
CA ASN A 312 -23.83 -5.19 6.04
C ASN A 312 -23.62 -3.85 6.77
N GLU A 313 -23.54 -3.87 8.11
CA GLU A 313 -23.27 -2.67 8.93
C GLU A 313 -21.77 -2.33 9.05
N SER A 314 -20.91 -2.97 8.29
CA SER A 314 -19.45 -2.81 8.38
C SER A 314 -18.93 -1.76 7.42
N ILE A 315 -17.69 -1.30 7.67
CA ILE A 315 -16.89 -0.52 6.72
C ILE A 315 -15.72 -1.38 6.23
N ILE A 316 -15.44 -1.32 4.94
CA ILE A 316 -14.36 -2.08 4.31
C ILE A 316 -13.37 -1.12 3.66
N PHE A 317 -12.13 -1.12 4.12
CA PHE A 317 -11.03 -0.41 3.48
C PHE A 317 -10.29 -1.33 2.52
N VAL A 318 -10.30 -0.99 1.24
CA VAL A 318 -9.54 -1.68 0.21
C VAL A 318 -8.28 -0.87 -0.09
N ILE A 319 -7.12 -1.37 0.30
CA ILE A 319 -5.84 -0.69 0.16
C ILE A 319 -5.02 -1.39 -0.92
N ALA A 320 -4.66 -0.67 -1.97
CA ALA A 320 -3.84 -1.22 -3.03
C ALA A 320 -2.73 -0.26 -3.50
N ASN A 321 -1.63 -0.86 -3.94
CA ASN A 321 -0.57 -0.20 -4.68
C ASN A 321 -0.85 -0.40 -6.17
N LEU A 322 -1.14 0.68 -6.87
CA LEU A 322 -1.42 0.67 -8.31
C LEU A 322 -0.31 1.41 -9.07
N ASP A 323 0.90 0.83 -9.03
CA ASP A 323 2.07 1.44 -9.68
C ASP A 323 1.82 1.71 -11.17
N GLU A 324 0.98 0.90 -11.84
CA GLU A 324 0.60 1.10 -13.23
C GLU A 324 -0.19 2.40 -13.47
N ALA A 325 -0.99 2.85 -12.51
CA ALA A 325 -1.68 4.14 -12.61
C ALA A 325 -0.70 5.32 -12.45
N TYR A 326 0.37 5.10 -11.69
CA TYR A 326 1.43 6.08 -11.44
C TYR A 326 2.55 5.99 -12.50
N ASN A 327 2.53 4.98 -13.33
CA ASN A 327 3.51 4.68 -14.37
C ASN A 327 3.55 5.71 -15.52
N VAL A 328 2.69 6.69 -15.55
CA VAL A 328 2.79 7.84 -16.47
C VAL A 328 4.04 8.68 -16.21
N ALA A 329 4.71 8.43 -15.09
CA ALA A 329 5.91 9.13 -14.64
C ALA A 329 7.23 8.35 -14.87
N PHE A 330 7.33 7.57 -15.95
CA PHE A 330 8.25 6.45 -16.15
C PHE A 330 9.72 6.65 -16.33
N ASN A 331 10.25 7.80 -16.36
CA ASN A 331 11.70 7.95 -16.20
C ASN A 331 12.01 8.54 -14.84
N VAL A 332 11.62 7.80 -13.79
CA VAL A 332 11.85 8.27 -12.43
C VAL A 332 13.30 8.11 -12.05
N ASN A 333 14.01 9.19 -12.20
CA ASN A 333 15.37 9.34 -11.72
C ASN A 333 15.37 9.67 -10.21
N PRO A 334 16.29 9.08 -9.39
CA PRO A 334 16.45 9.42 -7.97
C PRO A 334 16.67 10.90 -7.70
N ASP A 335 17.09 11.63 -8.70
CA ASP A 335 17.30 13.07 -8.62
C ASP A 335 16.09 13.91 -9.07
N MET A 336 14.96 13.28 -9.42
CA MET A 336 13.71 13.98 -9.77
C MET A 336 13.23 14.87 -8.61
N SER A 337 12.63 16.01 -8.95
CA SER A 337 12.04 16.90 -7.93
C SER A 337 10.76 16.29 -7.37
N PRO A 338 10.59 16.19 -6.03
CA PRO A 338 9.34 15.78 -5.43
C PRO A 338 8.14 16.60 -5.90
N GLU A 339 8.29 17.90 -6.18
CA GLU A 339 7.24 18.79 -6.67
C GLU A 339 6.73 18.38 -8.05
N GLN A 340 7.64 18.05 -8.96
CA GLN A 340 7.25 17.61 -10.30
C GLN A 340 6.51 16.30 -10.25
N PHE A 341 7.03 15.35 -9.48
CA PHE A 341 6.39 14.08 -9.30
C PHE A 341 5.02 14.21 -8.63
N HIS A 342 4.90 15.09 -7.63
CA HIS A 342 3.63 15.43 -7.00
C HIS A 342 2.62 15.99 -8.01
N ASN A 343 3.02 16.94 -8.84
CA ASN A 343 2.14 17.54 -9.84
C ASN A 343 1.64 16.53 -10.88
N VAL A 344 2.48 15.59 -11.28
CA VAL A 344 2.08 14.49 -12.19
C VAL A 344 1.11 13.55 -11.48
N THR A 345 1.44 13.10 -10.26
CA THR A 345 0.60 12.15 -9.51
C THR A 345 -0.73 12.76 -9.04
N LYS A 346 -0.78 14.06 -8.81
CA LYS A 346 -2.02 14.79 -8.47
C LYS A 346 -3.05 14.79 -9.62
N LYS A 347 -2.61 14.63 -10.87
CA LYS A 347 -3.49 14.55 -12.05
C LYS A 347 -4.11 13.16 -12.23
N ILE A 348 -3.60 12.15 -11.53
CA ILE A 348 -4.15 10.79 -11.62
C ILE A 348 -5.57 10.81 -11.08
N GLY A 349 -6.52 10.51 -11.97
CA GLY A 349 -7.93 10.49 -11.66
C GLY A 349 -8.49 9.07 -11.54
N ILE A 350 -9.78 9.00 -11.23
CA ILE A 350 -10.50 7.73 -11.10
C ILE A 350 -10.47 6.90 -12.40
N VAL A 351 -10.39 7.56 -13.57
CA VAL A 351 -10.34 6.89 -14.87
C VAL A 351 -9.03 6.12 -15.02
N ASP A 352 -7.90 6.72 -14.58
CA ASP A 352 -6.58 6.10 -14.67
C ASP A 352 -6.47 4.92 -13.70
N VAL A 353 -7.02 5.07 -12.49
CA VAL A 353 -7.14 4.00 -11.51
C VAL A 353 -8.00 2.85 -12.04
N LYS A 354 -9.17 3.13 -12.64
CA LYS A 354 -10.02 2.08 -13.22
C LYS A 354 -9.33 1.36 -14.38
N LYS A 355 -8.58 2.06 -15.23
CA LYS A 355 -7.76 1.43 -16.29
C LYS A 355 -6.66 0.52 -15.71
N ALA A 356 -6.01 0.92 -14.62
CA ALA A 356 -5.03 0.09 -13.94
C ALA A 356 -5.66 -1.15 -13.31
N LEU A 357 -6.84 -0.99 -12.69
CA LEU A 357 -7.60 -2.11 -12.14
C LEU A 357 -8.06 -3.10 -13.22
N GLN A 358 -8.48 -2.63 -14.40
CA GLN A 358 -8.90 -3.48 -15.53
C GLN A 358 -7.80 -4.43 -16.05
N ARG A 359 -6.54 -4.12 -15.78
CA ARG A 359 -5.41 -5.03 -16.09
C ARG A 359 -5.31 -6.21 -15.12
N ARG A 360 -5.99 -6.15 -13.97
CA ARG A 360 -5.88 -7.12 -12.87
C ARG A 360 -7.21 -7.81 -12.55
N PHE A 361 -8.32 -7.10 -12.79
CA PHE A 361 -9.66 -7.50 -12.39
C PHE A 361 -10.66 -7.35 -13.52
N ARG A 362 -11.72 -8.18 -13.52
CA ARG A 362 -12.83 -8.02 -14.44
C ARG A 362 -13.67 -6.79 -14.09
N ASN A 363 -14.39 -6.26 -15.07
CA ASN A 363 -15.23 -5.07 -14.86
C ASN A 363 -16.33 -5.30 -13.81
N GLU A 364 -16.88 -6.50 -13.70
CA GLU A 364 -17.87 -6.87 -12.67
C GLU A 364 -17.27 -6.79 -11.25
N GLN A 365 -16.01 -7.19 -11.08
CA GLN A 365 -15.30 -7.11 -9.80
C GLN A 365 -14.96 -5.67 -9.44
N ILE A 366 -14.56 -4.87 -10.43
CA ILE A 366 -14.31 -3.43 -10.25
C ILE A 366 -15.58 -2.70 -9.85
N ALA A 367 -16.75 -3.11 -10.37
CA ALA A 367 -18.03 -2.54 -9.99
C ALA A 367 -18.35 -2.76 -8.50
N ARG A 368 -17.96 -3.89 -7.91
CA ARG A 368 -18.14 -4.20 -6.47
C ARG A 368 -17.30 -3.33 -5.54
N LEU A 369 -16.21 -2.73 -6.04
CA LEU A 369 -15.41 -1.77 -5.26
C LEU A 369 -16.17 -0.44 -5.03
N GLY A 370 -17.31 -0.24 -5.68
CA GLY A 370 -18.11 0.98 -5.52
C GLY A 370 -17.45 2.22 -6.12
N ASN A 371 -17.81 3.39 -5.61
CA ASN A 371 -17.36 4.67 -6.16
C ASN A 371 -16.58 5.57 -5.19
N ILE A 372 -16.33 5.11 -3.96
CA ILE A 372 -15.54 5.88 -3.00
C ILE A 372 -14.08 5.53 -3.20
N HIS A 373 -13.38 6.34 -3.97
CA HIS A 373 -11.96 6.14 -4.29
C HIS A 373 -11.15 7.32 -3.78
N VAL A 374 -10.22 7.05 -2.89
CA VAL A 374 -9.27 8.02 -2.34
C VAL A 374 -7.90 7.77 -2.96
N ILE A 375 -7.45 8.70 -3.78
CA ILE A 375 -6.19 8.61 -4.51
C ILE A 375 -5.14 9.45 -3.79
N TYR A 376 -4.02 8.83 -3.42
CA TYR A 376 -2.91 9.50 -2.76
C TYR A 376 -1.94 10.05 -3.80
N PRO A 377 -1.72 11.37 -3.85
CA PRO A 377 -0.60 11.91 -4.63
C PRO A 377 0.72 11.58 -3.94
N SER A 378 1.83 11.75 -4.64
CA SER A 378 3.15 11.70 -4.03
C SER A 378 3.38 12.91 -3.11
N PHE A 379 4.37 12.83 -2.23
CA PHE A 379 4.68 13.91 -1.29
C PHE A 379 5.48 15.04 -1.95
N THR A 380 5.25 16.28 -1.51
CA THR A 380 6.07 17.44 -1.84
C THR A 380 7.34 17.48 -0.99
N SER A 381 8.35 18.27 -1.40
CA SER A 381 9.54 18.53 -0.57
C SER A 381 9.19 19.11 0.80
N GLN A 382 8.15 19.94 0.87
CA GLN A 382 7.68 20.49 2.14
C GLN A 382 7.08 19.40 3.04
N SER A 383 6.31 18.48 2.47
CA SER A 383 5.76 17.33 3.20
C SER A 383 6.88 16.43 3.74
N PHE A 384 7.87 16.11 2.92
CA PHE A 384 9.03 15.32 3.37
C PHE A 384 9.80 16.00 4.51
N LYS A 385 10.04 17.31 4.42
CA LYS A 385 10.70 18.08 5.50
C LYS A 385 9.90 18.03 6.80
N LYS A 386 8.59 18.22 6.74
CA LYS A 386 7.71 18.10 7.92
C LYS A 386 7.72 16.68 8.51
N ILE A 387 7.72 15.64 7.67
CA ILE A 387 7.80 14.24 8.13
C ILE A 387 9.15 13.98 8.83
N ILE A 388 10.26 14.50 8.28
CA ILE A 388 11.57 14.43 8.93
C ILE A 388 11.53 15.11 10.30
N ASP A 389 10.96 16.32 10.37
CA ASP A 389 10.85 17.08 11.63
C ASP A 389 10.02 16.30 12.66
N LEU A 390 8.85 15.78 12.30
CA LEU A 390 8.00 14.97 13.18
C LEU A 390 8.72 13.73 13.72
N GLN A 391 9.47 13.04 12.88
CA GLN A 391 10.24 11.86 13.29
C GLN A 391 11.39 12.20 14.23
N LEU A 392 12.10 13.29 13.95
CA LEU A 392 13.18 13.77 14.81
C LEU A 392 12.63 14.28 16.15
N ASP A 393 11.47 14.95 16.17
CA ASP A 393 10.84 15.43 17.40
C ASP A 393 10.28 14.28 18.25
N SER A 394 9.72 13.24 17.60
CA SER A 394 9.34 11.99 18.30
C SER A 394 10.58 11.34 18.95
N TYR A 395 11.69 11.31 18.21
CA TYR A 395 12.93 10.74 18.71
C TYR A 395 13.52 11.55 19.88
N LYS A 396 13.46 12.90 19.83
CA LYS A 396 13.87 13.77 20.95
C LYS A 396 13.12 13.42 22.24
N LYS A 397 11.78 13.27 22.14
CA LYS A 397 10.94 12.91 23.31
C LYS A 397 11.36 11.59 23.92
N THR A 398 11.44 10.54 23.09
CA THR A 398 11.84 9.21 23.54
C THR A 398 13.26 9.21 24.14
N ALA A 399 14.20 9.91 23.52
CA ALA A 399 15.57 10.00 24.03
C ALA A 399 15.65 10.77 25.35
N LYS A 400 14.85 11.83 25.51
CA LYS A 400 14.75 12.57 26.78
C LYS A 400 14.20 11.71 27.91
N GLU A 401 13.14 10.92 27.61
CA GLU A 401 12.55 9.98 28.58
C GLU A 401 13.54 8.89 29.00
N LEU A 402 14.35 8.37 28.07
CA LEU A 402 15.27 7.27 28.32
C LEU A 402 16.62 7.71 28.91
N CYS A 403 17.15 8.85 28.45
CA CYS A 403 18.53 9.26 28.75
C CYS A 403 18.61 10.52 29.62
N GLY A 404 17.50 11.26 29.82
CA GLY A 404 17.44 12.43 30.70
C GLY A 404 17.95 13.75 30.08
N PHE A 405 18.57 13.76 28.89
CA PHE A 405 19.09 14.95 28.23
C PHE A 405 18.30 15.30 26.95
N ASP A 406 18.37 16.56 26.58
CA ASP A 406 17.74 17.06 25.36
C ASP A 406 18.61 16.82 24.11
N ILE A 407 17.96 16.57 22.95
CA ILE A 407 18.64 16.44 21.66
C ILE A 407 18.23 17.58 20.74
N GLU A 408 19.21 18.24 20.13
CA GLU A 408 19.00 19.27 19.12
C GLU A 408 19.50 18.79 17.75
N PHE A 409 18.70 19.02 16.71
CA PHE A 409 19.08 18.76 15.31
C PHE A 409 19.20 20.07 14.56
N ASP A 410 20.39 20.36 14.04
CA ASP A 410 20.59 21.55 13.23
C ASP A 410 20.05 21.38 11.78
N LYS A 411 20.06 22.48 11.03
CA LYS A 411 19.58 22.47 9.63
C LYS A 411 20.43 21.61 8.71
N THR A 412 21.71 21.41 9.03
CA THR A 412 22.65 20.66 8.18
C THR A 412 22.35 19.18 8.21
N ILE A 413 22.07 18.59 9.39
CA ILE A 413 21.71 17.18 9.52
C ILE A 413 20.35 16.89 8.87
N LYS A 414 19.37 17.80 9.04
CA LYS A 414 18.05 17.66 8.40
C LYS A 414 18.17 17.69 6.87
N LYS A 415 19.06 18.54 6.34
CA LYS A 415 19.33 18.61 4.89
C LYS A 415 19.95 17.31 4.39
N VAL A 416 20.91 16.74 5.10
CA VAL A 416 21.57 15.48 4.72
C VAL A 416 20.55 14.32 4.74
N ILE A 417 19.68 14.25 5.77
CA ILE A 417 18.62 13.26 5.82
C ILE A 417 17.70 13.41 4.61
N PHE A 418 17.30 14.65 4.27
CA PHE A 418 16.47 14.90 3.10
C PHE A 418 17.16 14.49 1.79
N ASP A 419 18.40 14.90 1.59
CA ASP A 419 19.15 14.62 0.36
C ASP A 419 19.44 13.12 0.15
N GLU A 420 19.61 12.36 1.25
CA GLU A 420 19.86 10.92 1.20
C GLU A 420 18.59 10.07 1.14
N ALA A 421 17.51 10.52 1.80
CA ALA A 421 16.31 9.72 2.00
C ALA A 421 15.20 9.96 0.97
N VAL A 422 15.13 11.15 0.37
CA VAL A 422 14.00 11.52 -0.46
C VAL A 422 14.19 10.99 -1.87
N TYR A 423 13.43 9.95 -2.14
CA TYR A 423 13.28 9.33 -3.45
C TYR A 423 11.79 9.38 -3.80
N PRO A 424 11.36 10.20 -4.78
CA PRO A 424 9.95 10.51 -4.98
C PRO A 424 9.03 9.29 -5.14
N THR A 425 9.52 8.19 -5.71
CA THR A 425 8.74 6.95 -5.94
C THR A 425 8.72 5.98 -4.77
N HIS A 426 9.57 6.16 -3.75
CA HIS A 426 9.68 5.20 -2.65
C HIS A 426 8.92 5.62 -1.39
N GLY A 427 8.16 6.71 -1.46
CA GLY A 427 7.39 7.23 -0.33
C GLY A 427 8.26 7.60 0.87
N THR A 428 7.76 7.36 2.08
CA THR A 428 8.43 7.78 3.33
C THR A 428 9.33 6.73 3.98
N ARG A 429 9.28 5.47 3.53
CA ARG A 429 10.10 4.38 4.13
C ARG A 429 11.60 4.69 4.18
N PRO A 430 12.22 5.23 3.10
CA PRO A 430 13.64 5.59 3.15
C PRO A 430 13.97 6.68 4.18
N VAL A 431 13.03 7.58 4.49
CA VAL A 431 13.23 8.62 5.52
C VAL A 431 13.44 7.99 6.89
N PHE A 432 12.61 7.01 7.25
CA PHE A 432 12.72 6.32 8.54
C PHE A 432 14.02 5.52 8.67
N SER A 433 14.42 4.81 7.61
CA SER A 433 15.67 4.04 7.60
C SER A 433 16.89 4.93 7.63
N THR A 434 16.88 6.07 6.92
CA THR A 434 17.98 7.03 6.92
C THR A 434 18.12 7.73 8.29
N ILE A 435 17.02 8.12 8.93
CA ILE A 435 17.06 8.66 10.31
C ILE A 435 17.60 7.59 11.27
N HIS A 436 17.20 6.32 11.11
CA HIS A 436 17.75 5.24 11.92
C HIS A 436 19.28 5.15 11.75
N GLU A 437 19.77 5.14 10.51
CA GLU A 437 21.20 4.98 10.20
C GLU A 437 22.03 6.20 10.62
N ILE A 438 21.57 7.42 10.32
CA ILE A 438 22.34 8.64 10.59
C ILE A 438 22.24 9.09 12.06
N VAL A 439 21.11 8.86 12.72
CA VAL A 439 20.84 9.40 14.06
C VAL A 439 20.79 8.32 15.12
N LYS A 440 19.86 7.34 14.97
CA LYS A 440 19.53 6.40 16.06
C LYS A 440 20.67 5.46 16.39
N THR A 441 21.43 4.97 15.40
CA THR A 441 22.55 4.04 15.61
C THR A 441 23.71 4.65 16.40
N LYS A 442 23.81 5.98 16.42
CA LYS A 442 24.92 6.69 17.09
C LYS A 442 24.66 6.98 18.56
N LEU A 443 23.38 7.09 18.94
CA LEU A 443 23.02 7.45 20.31
C LEU A 443 23.59 6.47 21.36
N PRO A 444 23.46 5.14 21.20
CA PRO A 444 24.02 4.20 22.18
C PRO A 444 25.54 4.34 22.37
N TYR A 445 26.26 4.60 21.27
CA TYR A 445 27.70 4.84 21.32
C TYR A 445 28.04 6.11 22.13
N ILE A 446 27.27 7.18 21.92
CA ILE A 446 27.48 8.46 22.61
C ILE A 446 27.14 8.32 24.10
N VAL A 447 25.99 7.72 24.42
CA VAL A 447 25.56 7.49 25.82
C VAL A 447 26.58 6.65 26.55
N ARG A 448 27.07 5.57 25.95
CA ARG A 448 28.14 4.76 26.52
C ARG A 448 29.39 5.59 26.84
N ASN A 449 29.85 6.39 25.90
CA ASN A 449 31.05 7.21 26.11
C ASN A 449 30.84 8.29 27.18
N ILE A 450 29.61 8.82 27.34
CA ILE A 450 29.26 9.76 28.42
C ILE A 450 29.38 9.05 29.77
N CYS A 451 28.83 7.87 29.91
CA CYS A 451 28.86 7.07 31.14
C CYS A 451 30.27 6.59 31.47
N ASP A 452 31.01 6.04 30.48
CA ASP A 452 32.39 5.54 30.68
C ASP A 452 33.35 6.63 31.14
N ASN A 453 33.11 7.90 30.78
CA ASN A 453 33.93 9.04 31.17
C ASN A 453 33.41 9.81 32.41
N ASN A 454 32.41 9.32 33.12
CA ASN A 454 31.74 9.95 34.27
C ASN A 454 31.35 11.42 34.00
N LYS A 455 30.84 11.69 32.80
CA LYS A 455 30.42 13.04 32.37
C LYS A 455 28.91 13.26 32.49
N ASP A 456 28.18 12.25 32.88
CA ASP A 456 26.70 12.15 32.95
C ASP A 456 26.07 13.25 33.80
N GLU A 457 26.69 13.63 34.93
CA GLU A 457 26.18 14.69 35.81
C GLU A 457 26.23 16.11 35.17
N ASN A 458 27.05 16.33 34.15
CA ASN A 458 27.27 17.63 33.54
C ASN A 458 26.62 17.80 32.16
N VAL A 459 25.99 16.75 31.60
CA VAL A 459 25.37 16.78 30.28
C VAL A 459 23.93 17.29 30.35
N SER A 460 23.65 18.41 29.67
CA SER A 460 22.30 18.97 29.53
C SER A 460 21.67 18.65 28.19
N SER A 461 22.43 18.76 27.12
CA SER A 461 21.93 18.50 25.77
C SER A 461 22.99 17.98 24.80
N ILE A 462 22.52 17.35 23.73
CA ILE A 462 23.34 16.83 22.62
C ILE A 462 22.89 17.51 21.33
N ARG A 463 23.83 18.09 20.57
CA ARG A 463 23.56 18.75 19.29
C ARG A 463 24.13 17.95 18.15
N TYR A 464 23.25 17.52 17.22
CA TYR A 464 23.62 16.88 15.96
C TYR A 464 23.73 17.90 14.84
N SER A 465 24.88 17.92 14.17
CA SER A 465 25.15 18.71 12.97
C SER A 465 25.91 17.88 11.93
N TYR A 466 25.99 18.35 10.70
CA TYR A 466 26.75 17.69 9.63
C TYR A 466 27.73 18.65 9.01
N LYS A 467 29.03 18.33 9.09
CA LYS A 467 30.12 19.14 8.56
C LYS A 467 31.22 18.29 7.96
N ASN A 468 31.77 18.68 6.83
CA ASN A 468 32.90 18.00 6.15
C ASN A 468 32.60 16.48 5.93
N LYS A 469 31.41 16.17 5.46
CA LYS A 469 30.94 14.79 5.17
C LYS A 469 30.91 13.84 6.38
N LYS A 470 30.86 14.40 7.60
CA LYS A 470 30.76 13.65 8.85
C LYS A 470 29.64 14.19 9.73
N SER A 471 28.97 13.32 10.46
CA SER A 471 28.13 13.72 11.56
C SER A 471 28.99 14.26 12.70
N VAL A 472 28.71 15.46 13.11
CA VAL A 472 29.39 16.12 14.24
C VAL A 472 28.37 16.23 15.38
N ILE A 473 28.67 15.54 16.47
CA ILE A 473 27.78 15.43 17.64
C ILE A 473 28.50 16.11 18.80
N SER A 474 27.97 17.24 19.25
CA SER A 474 28.51 18.04 20.35
C SER A 474 27.69 17.82 21.61
N ILE A 475 28.36 17.53 22.71
CA ILE A 475 27.76 17.37 24.04
C ILE A 475 27.88 18.73 24.73
N LEU A 476 26.80 19.23 25.30
CA LEU A 476 26.66 20.54 25.86
C LEU A 476 26.28 20.46 27.36
N ASP A 477 26.85 21.37 28.17
CA ASP A 477 26.44 21.56 29.55
C ASP A 477 25.18 22.44 29.67
N ALA A 478 24.79 22.77 30.90
CA ALA A 478 23.64 23.61 31.19
C ALA A 478 23.78 25.04 30.70
N ASP A 479 25.01 25.54 30.56
CA ASP A 479 25.33 26.86 30.07
C ASP A 479 25.48 26.89 28.52
N GLY A 480 25.28 25.78 27.84
CA GLY A 480 25.42 25.64 26.39
C GLY A 480 26.85 25.53 25.90
N LYS A 481 27.84 25.35 26.80
CA LYS A 481 29.24 25.16 26.44
C LYS A 481 29.51 23.73 26.02
N VAL A 482 30.35 23.56 25.00
CA VAL A 482 30.72 22.24 24.48
C VAL A 482 31.66 21.53 25.44
N ILE A 483 31.24 20.41 26.01
CA ILE A 483 32.05 19.54 26.86
C ILE A 483 32.89 18.60 26.00
N ASP A 484 32.30 18.05 24.93
CA ASP A 484 32.97 17.09 24.06
C ASP A 484 32.35 17.12 22.63
N THR A 485 33.08 16.60 21.64
CA THR A 485 32.62 16.56 20.25
C THR A 485 33.05 15.27 19.57
N TYR A 486 32.09 14.50 19.08
CA TYR A 486 32.31 13.28 18.30
C TYR A 486 32.13 13.57 16.82
N ARG A 487 33.06 13.05 16.00
CA ARG A 487 33.00 13.13 14.53
C ARG A 487 32.89 11.70 13.98
N LEU A 488 31.73 11.35 13.49
CA LEU A 488 31.42 10.00 13.02
C LEU A 488 31.16 10.00 11.53
N ASP A 489 31.71 8.98 10.85
CA ASP A 489 31.45 8.78 9.43
C ASP A 489 30.04 8.25 9.18
N ASP A 490 29.41 8.75 8.13
CA ASP A 490 28.11 8.30 7.68
C ASP A 490 28.24 7.46 6.41
N LYS A 491 27.46 6.38 6.34
CA LYS A 491 27.36 5.55 5.13
C LYS A 491 26.34 6.15 4.16
N LEU A 492 26.60 7.35 3.66
CA LEU A 492 25.76 7.99 2.66
C LEU A 492 26.01 7.31 1.32
N ARG A 493 24.95 6.73 0.74
CA ARG A 493 25.01 6.01 -0.55
C ARG A 493 24.76 6.96 -1.72
N LEU A 494 23.62 7.67 -1.68
CA LEU A 494 23.26 8.62 -2.73
C LEU A 494 24.18 9.85 -2.74
N GLY A 495 24.58 10.36 -1.56
CA GLY A 495 25.51 11.48 -1.46
C GLY A 495 26.83 11.20 -2.16
N LYS A 496 27.39 9.99 -2.01
CA LYS A 496 28.64 9.59 -2.68
C LYS A 496 28.50 9.49 -4.20
N LEU A 497 27.37 8.98 -4.69
CA LEU A 497 27.10 8.88 -6.13
C LEU A 497 26.94 10.27 -6.78
N ARG A 498 26.43 11.23 -6.02
CA ARG A 498 26.22 12.63 -6.45
C ARG A 498 27.47 13.53 -6.33
N ASP A 499 28.50 13.07 -5.65
CA ASP A 499 29.74 13.84 -5.50
C ASP A 499 30.41 14.04 -6.87
N SER A 500 30.91 15.25 -7.08
CA SER A 500 31.69 15.59 -8.28
C SER A 500 32.99 14.80 -8.32
N THR A 501 33.22 14.04 -9.38
CA THR A 501 34.45 13.28 -9.61
C THR A 501 35.50 14.08 -10.35
N LYS A 502 35.08 15.13 -11.09
CA LYS A 502 35.95 15.99 -11.93
C LYS A 502 36.75 15.16 -12.94
N ASP A 503 36.20 14.05 -13.40
CA ASP A 503 36.78 13.15 -14.38
C ASP A 503 36.35 13.51 -15.80
N GLU A 504 36.90 12.79 -16.79
CA GLU A 504 36.59 12.96 -18.21
C GLU A 504 35.11 12.71 -18.52
N GLN A 505 34.47 11.76 -17.82
CA GLN A 505 33.07 11.46 -18.00
C GLN A 505 32.18 12.62 -17.54
N GLN A 506 32.46 13.19 -16.37
CA GLN A 506 31.75 14.38 -15.89
C GLN A 506 31.96 15.58 -16.80
N ALA A 507 33.16 15.77 -17.33
CA ALA A 507 33.47 16.86 -18.26
C ALA A 507 32.69 16.73 -19.58
N CYS A 508 32.62 15.53 -20.13
CA CYS A 508 31.83 15.24 -21.34
C CYS A 508 30.34 15.49 -21.09
N THR A 509 29.79 14.91 -20.02
CA THR A 509 28.38 15.08 -19.63
C THR A 509 28.07 16.55 -19.33
N ALA A 510 28.99 17.32 -18.75
CA ALA A 510 28.77 18.74 -18.47
C ALA A 510 28.57 19.57 -19.76
N VAL A 511 29.29 19.25 -20.83
CA VAL A 511 29.07 19.91 -22.13
C VAL A 511 27.75 19.49 -22.75
N HIS A 512 27.43 18.20 -22.70
CA HIS A 512 26.19 17.63 -23.20
C HIS A 512 24.97 18.28 -22.56
N GLU A 513 24.88 18.25 -21.23
CA GLU A 513 23.75 18.82 -20.48
C GLU A 513 23.66 20.34 -20.61
N SER A 514 24.82 21.02 -20.74
CA SER A 514 24.85 22.46 -21.04
C SER A 514 24.28 22.75 -22.44
N GLY A 515 24.44 21.84 -23.39
CA GLY A 515 23.83 21.96 -24.71
C GLY A 515 22.30 21.97 -24.64
N HIS A 516 21.71 21.04 -23.88
CA HIS A 516 20.27 21.05 -23.62
C HIS A 516 19.83 22.33 -22.92
N PHE A 517 20.58 22.76 -21.89
CA PHE A 517 20.29 23.95 -21.11
C PHE A 517 20.22 25.22 -21.96
N VAL A 518 21.19 25.46 -22.82
CA VAL A 518 21.22 26.70 -23.62
C VAL A 518 20.12 26.74 -24.68
N ILE A 519 19.83 25.59 -25.32
CA ILE A 519 18.73 25.49 -26.28
C ILE A 519 17.37 25.67 -25.59
N TYR A 520 17.16 24.97 -24.46
CA TYR A 520 15.94 25.12 -23.66
C TYR A 520 15.71 26.58 -23.24
N SER A 521 16.75 27.21 -22.68
CA SER A 521 16.66 28.60 -22.19
C SER A 521 16.48 29.61 -23.30
N TYR A 522 17.09 29.39 -24.48
CA TYR A 522 16.89 30.23 -25.66
C TYR A 522 15.44 30.17 -26.15
N LEU A 523 14.89 28.95 -26.30
CA LEU A 523 13.56 28.74 -26.86
C LEU A 523 12.43 29.17 -25.90
N ASN A 524 12.63 29.07 -24.59
CA ASN A 524 11.57 29.30 -23.59
C ASN A 524 11.76 30.60 -22.76
N GLY A 525 12.89 31.27 -22.88
CA GLY A 525 13.20 32.49 -22.10
C GLY A 525 13.33 32.27 -20.59
N ARG A 526 13.42 31.01 -20.14
CA ARG A 526 13.47 30.61 -18.71
C ARG A 526 14.47 29.49 -18.48
N ILE A 527 14.80 29.24 -17.19
CA ILE A 527 15.71 28.18 -16.80
C ILE A 527 14.96 26.85 -16.61
N PRO A 528 15.62 25.69 -16.82
CA PRO A 528 15.07 24.39 -16.44
C PRO A 528 15.00 24.21 -14.91
N GLU A 529 14.27 23.21 -14.46
CA GLU A 529 14.11 22.92 -13.02
C GLU A 529 15.41 22.44 -12.38
N LYS A 530 16.15 21.57 -13.08
CA LYS A 530 17.46 21.06 -12.66
C LYS A 530 18.41 20.88 -13.84
N LEU A 531 19.69 21.01 -13.55
CA LEU A 531 20.78 20.77 -14.48
C LEU A 531 21.91 20.06 -13.73
N ILE A 532 22.20 18.81 -14.12
CA ILE A 532 23.09 17.89 -13.39
C ILE A 532 23.98 17.15 -14.40
N ALA A 533 25.30 17.19 -14.17
CA ALA A 533 26.27 16.43 -14.95
C ALA A 533 26.73 15.12 -14.26
N LYS A 534 26.25 14.85 -13.05
CA LYS A 534 26.45 13.57 -12.36
C LYS A 534 25.22 13.18 -11.56
N SER A 535 24.56 12.15 -12.00
CA SER A 535 23.36 11.57 -11.38
C SER A 535 23.71 10.44 -10.41
N ALA A 536 22.80 10.17 -9.46
CA ALA A 536 22.85 8.97 -8.65
C ALA A 536 22.29 7.74 -9.38
N ASP A 537 21.71 7.93 -10.56
CA ASP A 537 21.22 6.85 -11.42
C ASP A 537 22.40 6.14 -12.11
N SER A 538 22.37 4.81 -12.13
CA SER A 538 23.40 4.00 -12.78
C SER A 538 23.30 4.00 -14.31
N GLU A 539 22.12 4.32 -14.85
CA GLU A 539 21.84 4.32 -16.29
C GLU A 539 22.03 5.69 -16.93
N MET A 540 22.02 6.78 -16.12
CA MET A 540 22.10 8.16 -16.58
C MET A 540 23.24 8.90 -15.92
N ASN A 541 24.22 9.33 -16.70
CA ASN A 541 25.37 10.09 -16.18
C ASN A 541 24.96 11.50 -15.69
N GLY A 542 24.14 12.19 -16.46
CA GLY A 542 23.57 13.50 -16.17
C GLY A 542 22.19 13.66 -16.78
N PHE A 543 21.54 14.77 -16.50
CA PHE A 543 20.27 15.13 -17.13
C PHE A 543 19.91 16.59 -16.90
N MET A 544 19.11 17.13 -17.84
CA MET A 544 18.38 18.39 -17.70
C MET A 544 16.90 18.07 -17.48
N MET A 545 16.28 18.71 -16.50
CA MET A 545 14.87 18.55 -16.20
C MET A 545 14.08 19.79 -16.60
N HIS A 546 13.06 19.61 -17.43
CA HIS A 546 12.18 20.70 -17.86
C HIS A 546 11.45 21.36 -16.70
N SER A 547 10.97 22.60 -16.91
CA SER A 547 10.12 23.26 -15.91
C SER A 547 8.78 22.55 -15.75
N ILE A 548 8.19 22.66 -14.55
CA ILE A 548 6.86 22.11 -14.22
C ILE A 548 5.77 22.69 -15.15
N GLU A 549 5.95 23.97 -15.55
CA GLU A 549 5.02 24.67 -16.44
C GLU A 549 4.92 24.06 -17.85
N ASP A 550 5.92 23.26 -18.27
CA ASP A 550 5.93 22.60 -19.57
C ASP A 550 5.09 21.32 -19.61
N MET A 551 4.66 20.81 -18.46
CA MET A 551 3.96 19.53 -18.36
C MET A 551 2.45 19.59 -18.65
N ASP A 552 1.86 20.80 -18.82
CA ASP A 552 0.42 21.02 -18.84
C ASP A 552 -0.20 21.25 -20.23
N CYS A 553 0.49 20.93 -21.33
CA CYS A 553 0.09 21.44 -22.63
C CYS A 553 -0.35 20.39 -23.65
N ILE A 554 -1.33 20.78 -24.44
CA ILE A 554 -1.56 20.22 -25.76
C ILE A 554 -0.40 20.67 -26.63
N ASN A 555 0.43 19.75 -27.09
CA ASN A 555 1.60 20.11 -27.88
C ASN A 555 1.23 20.40 -29.33
N SER A 556 1.49 21.62 -29.74
CA SER A 556 1.42 22.02 -31.15
C SER A 556 2.62 21.46 -31.94
N ARG A 557 2.54 21.51 -33.28
CA ARG A 557 3.68 21.14 -34.15
C ARG A 557 4.95 21.94 -33.79
N ALA A 558 4.80 23.22 -33.48
CA ALA A 558 5.91 24.07 -33.10
C ALA A 558 6.59 23.61 -31.78
N GLU A 559 5.79 23.22 -30.79
CA GLU A 559 6.27 22.72 -29.51
C GLU A 559 6.99 21.38 -29.66
N TYR A 560 6.49 20.46 -30.49
CA TYR A 560 7.21 19.21 -30.81
C TYR A 560 8.54 19.48 -31.51
N LEU A 561 8.60 20.41 -32.44
CA LEU A 561 9.87 20.82 -33.07
C LEU A 561 10.84 21.43 -32.06
N ASN A 562 10.35 22.24 -31.12
CA ASN A 562 11.18 22.79 -30.03
C ASN A 562 11.70 21.70 -29.12
N TYR A 563 10.88 20.70 -28.81
CA TYR A 563 11.32 19.57 -28.00
C TYR A 563 12.43 18.77 -28.71
N ILE A 564 12.28 18.51 -30.02
CA ILE A 564 13.33 17.89 -30.84
C ILE A 564 14.62 18.73 -30.83
N ARG A 565 14.53 20.08 -30.97
CA ARG A 565 15.70 20.96 -30.86
C ARG A 565 16.41 20.85 -29.52
N VAL A 566 15.65 20.79 -28.42
CA VAL A 566 16.24 20.59 -27.08
C VAL A 566 16.95 19.23 -27.01
N CYS A 567 16.35 18.14 -27.49
CA CYS A 567 16.99 16.82 -27.53
C CYS A 567 18.32 16.83 -28.34
N LEU A 568 18.36 17.58 -29.44
CA LEU A 568 19.58 17.68 -30.26
C LEU A 568 20.67 18.58 -29.63
N GLY A 569 20.35 19.36 -28.61
CA GLY A 569 21.24 20.34 -27.99
C GLY A 569 22.55 19.76 -27.48
N GLY A 570 22.48 18.64 -26.74
CA GLY A 570 23.65 17.96 -26.20
C GLY A 570 24.58 17.43 -27.29
N TYR A 571 24.02 16.75 -28.29
CA TYR A 571 24.75 16.22 -29.45
C TYR A 571 25.51 17.29 -30.22
N VAL A 572 24.87 18.45 -30.47
CA VAL A 572 25.48 19.57 -31.19
C VAL A 572 26.53 20.25 -30.33
N ALA A 573 26.28 20.45 -29.04
CA ALA A 573 27.25 21.06 -28.14
C ALA A 573 28.55 20.25 -28.04
N GLU A 574 28.48 18.90 -27.94
CA GLU A 574 29.65 18.05 -27.98
C GLU A 574 30.45 18.23 -29.27
N GLY A 575 29.79 18.23 -30.43
CA GLY A 575 30.45 18.43 -31.73
C GLY A 575 31.15 19.77 -31.88
N ILE A 576 30.56 20.85 -31.35
CA ILE A 576 31.15 22.19 -31.43
C ILE A 576 32.33 22.32 -30.45
N ILE A 577 32.23 21.79 -29.23
CA ILE A 577 33.27 21.98 -28.19
C ILE A 577 34.42 21.00 -28.35
N PHE A 578 34.12 19.71 -28.65
CA PHE A 578 35.14 18.66 -28.74
C PHE A 578 35.59 18.34 -30.18
N GLY A 579 34.79 18.73 -31.14
CA GLY A 579 34.96 18.34 -32.56
C GLY A 579 34.13 17.10 -32.88
N GLU A 580 33.79 16.92 -34.17
CA GLU A 580 32.87 15.88 -34.66
C GLU A 580 33.33 14.45 -34.34
N ASP A 581 34.63 14.18 -34.47
CA ASP A 581 35.21 12.86 -34.24
C ASP A 581 35.30 12.48 -32.74
N ARG A 582 35.04 13.41 -31.84
CA ARG A 582 35.12 13.21 -30.38
C ARG A 582 33.76 13.26 -29.67
N ARG A 583 32.69 13.20 -30.45
CA ARG A 583 31.34 13.04 -29.86
C ARG A 583 31.23 11.72 -29.12
N SER A 584 30.57 11.76 -28.00
CA SER A 584 30.33 10.56 -27.19
C SER A 584 29.11 9.76 -27.66
N SER A 585 28.98 8.53 -27.22
CA SER A 585 27.74 7.73 -27.39
C SER A 585 26.62 8.17 -26.45
N GLY A 586 26.84 9.13 -25.57
CA GLY A 586 25.87 9.59 -24.57
C GLY A 586 24.59 10.18 -25.14
N ALA A 587 24.64 10.68 -26.38
CA ALA A 587 23.46 11.24 -27.07
C ALA A 587 22.46 10.18 -27.61
N LEU A 588 22.68 8.87 -27.40
CA LEU A 588 21.84 7.82 -27.96
C LEU A 588 20.37 7.94 -27.54
N SER A 589 20.09 8.20 -26.26
CA SER A 589 18.73 8.35 -25.72
C SER A 589 18.01 9.57 -26.32
N ASP A 590 18.72 10.69 -26.45
CA ASP A 590 18.17 11.94 -26.99
C ASP A 590 17.89 11.84 -28.48
N LEU A 591 18.81 11.27 -29.26
CA LEU A 591 18.61 10.99 -30.68
C LEU A 591 17.46 10.02 -30.92
N SER A 592 17.35 8.97 -30.08
CA SER A 592 16.22 8.04 -30.12
C SER A 592 14.91 8.76 -29.83
N THR A 593 14.86 9.58 -28.77
CA THR A 593 13.68 10.36 -28.38
C THR A 593 13.28 11.35 -29.49
N ALA A 594 14.23 12.10 -30.02
CA ALA A 594 13.98 13.03 -31.13
C ALA A 594 13.41 12.31 -32.37
N THR A 595 14.00 11.17 -32.73
CA THR A 595 13.54 10.35 -33.87
C THR A 595 12.15 9.77 -33.63
N GLN A 596 11.85 9.27 -32.43
CA GLN A 596 10.53 8.76 -32.08
C GLN A 596 9.45 9.84 -32.13
N ILE A 597 9.75 11.05 -31.65
CA ILE A 597 8.82 12.19 -31.72
C ILE A 597 8.58 12.57 -33.17
N ALA A 598 9.62 12.74 -33.98
CA ALA A 598 9.48 13.04 -35.42
C ALA A 598 8.68 11.94 -36.13
N SER A 599 8.91 10.68 -35.81
CA SER A 599 8.15 9.54 -36.30
C SER A 599 6.67 9.63 -35.93
N LYS A 600 6.35 9.91 -34.66
CA LYS A 600 4.95 10.08 -34.21
C LYS A 600 4.28 11.27 -34.87
N MET A 601 4.97 12.39 -35.08
CA MET A 601 4.46 13.56 -35.77
C MET A 601 4.00 13.20 -37.18
N VAL A 602 4.83 12.45 -37.92
CA VAL A 602 4.53 12.07 -39.31
C VAL A 602 3.48 10.95 -39.37
N ARG A 603 3.60 9.91 -38.52
CA ARG A 603 2.82 8.67 -38.62
C ARG A 603 1.46 8.73 -37.92
N MET A 604 1.39 9.46 -36.79
CA MET A 604 0.25 9.36 -35.86
C MET A 604 -0.51 10.69 -35.68
N MET A 605 0.18 11.83 -35.82
CA MET A 605 -0.37 13.12 -35.43
C MET A 605 -0.81 13.97 -36.63
N GLY A 606 -0.62 13.47 -37.87
CA GLY A 606 -0.94 14.23 -39.07
C GLY A 606 -0.12 15.52 -39.22
N MET A 607 1.07 15.59 -38.59
CA MET A 607 1.93 16.78 -38.59
C MET A 607 3.05 16.71 -39.63
N GLY A 608 2.95 15.78 -40.59
CA GLY A 608 3.76 15.74 -41.80
C GLY A 608 3.23 16.72 -42.86
N ASP A 609 3.60 16.53 -44.14
CA ASP A 609 3.11 17.36 -45.26
C ASP A 609 1.66 17.02 -45.60
N LEU A 610 1.22 15.81 -45.29
CA LEU A 610 -0.15 15.36 -45.52
C LEU A 610 -0.78 14.95 -44.17
N PRO A 611 -2.04 15.34 -43.93
CA PRO A 611 -2.73 15.04 -42.65
C PRO A 611 -3.32 13.62 -42.68
N PHE A 612 -2.49 12.59 -42.67
CA PHE A 612 -2.93 11.21 -42.60
C PHE A 612 -2.24 10.45 -41.45
N VAL A 613 -2.88 9.38 -41.01
CA VAL A 613 -2.41 8.51 -39.92
C VAL A 613 -2.11 7.13 -40.47
N THR A 614 -0.89 6.65 -40.25
CA THR A 614 -0.41 5.35 -40.78
C THR A 614 -0.39 4.24 -39.72
N THR A 615 -0.93 4.50 -38.53
CA THR A 615 -0.93 3.52 -37.41
C THR A 615 -1.68 2.22 -37.73
N HIS A 616 -2.63 2.23 -38.65
CA HIS A 616 -3.36 1.04 -39.06
C HIS A 616 -2.54 0.08 -39.93
N LEU A 617 -1.36 0.52 -40.37
CA LEU A 617 -0.42 -0.27 -41.18
C LEU A 617 0.61 -1.01 -40.35
N TYR A 618 0.63 -0.82 -39.02
CA TYR A 618 1.41 -1.68 -38.10
C TYR A 618 0.67 -2.98 -37.87
N ARG A 619 0.92 -3.98 -38.70
CA ARG A 619 0.68 -5.36 -38.33
C ARG A 619 2.01 -5.97 -37.85
N THR A 620 2.07 -6.34 -36.59
CA THR A 620 3.04 -7.33 -36.15
C THR A 620 2.46 -8.71 -36.49
N ASP A 621 3.26 -9.60 -37.08
CA ASP A 621 2.91 -11.01 -37.15
C ASP A 621 2.91 -11.63 -35.73
N ASN A 622 2.51 -12.90 -35.63
CA ASN A 622 2.50 -13.64 -34.35
C ASN A 622 3.89 -13.78 -33.69
N GLU A 623 4.96 -13.42 -34.39
CA GLU A 623 6.36 -13.46 -33.92
C GLU A 623 6.88 -12.06 -33.55
N GLY A 624 6.07 -11.00 -33.65
CA GLY A 624 6.46 -9.62 -33.30
C GLY A 624 7.29 -8.91 -34.38
N LEU A 625 7.42 -9.49 -35.56
CA LEU A 625 8.14 -8.87 -36.69
C LEU A 625 7.27 -7.80 -37.35
N LEU A 626 7.85 -6.62 -37.59
CA LEU A 626 7.19 -5.52 -38.31
C LEU A 626 6.95 -5.90 -39.79
N ILE A 627 5.71 -5.98 -40.19
CA ILE A 627 5.37 -6.11 -41.63
C ILE A 627 5.76 -4.81 -42.35
N ARG A 628 6.37 -4.94 -43.51
CA ARG A 628 6.85 -3.83 -44.32
C ARG A 628 5.70 -2.84 -44.62
N GLU A 629 5.88 -1.59 -44.20
CA GLU A 629 4.95 -0.49 -44.46
C GLU A 629 5.00 -0.08 -45.96
N GLU A 630 3.87 0.14 -46.55
CA GLU A 630 3.81 0.85 -47.83
C GLU A 630 4.25 2.31 -47.62
N ASN A 631 5.09 2.84 -48.52
CA ASN A 631 5.67 4.20 -48.49
C ASN A 631 6.70 4.46 -47.36
N GLN A 632 7.38 3.43 -46.84
CA GLN A 632 8.41 3.55 -45.81
C GLN A 632 9.48 4.59 -46.16
N ASP A 633 9.92 4.62 -47.42
CA ASP A 633 10.95 5.57 -47.90
C ASP A 633 10.48 7.02 -47.85
N TYR A 634 9.21 7.29 -48.18
CA TYR A 634 8.61 8.61 -48.07
C TYR A 634 8.58 9.06 -46.59
N ILE A 635 8.08 8.20 -45.70
CA ILE A 635 7.99 8.47 -44.24
C ILE A 635 9.38 8.73 -43.65
N ASN A 636 10.35 7.88 -43.95
CA ASN A 636 11.72 8.03 -43.50
C ASN A 636 12.36 9.33 -43.99
N SER A 637 12.11 9.68 -45.24
CA SER A 637 12.56 10.96 -45.84
C SER A 637 11.97 12.16 -45.06
N LYS A 638 10.68 12.14 -44.67
CA LYS A 638 10.05 13.20 -43.90
C LYS A 638 10.59 13.28 -42.47
N ILE A 639 10.78 12.17 -41.81
CA ILE A 639 11.41 12.12 -40.48
C ILE A 639 12.81 12.72 -40.58
N LYS A 640 13.60 12.31 -41.55
CA LYS A 640 14.94 12.83 -41.80
C LYS A 640 14.93 14.34 -41.98
N ASN A 641 14.03 14.87 -42.81
CA ASN A 641 13.92 16.30 -43.08
C ASN A 641 13.59 17.12 -41.82
N ILE A 642 12.72 16.60 -40.95
CA ILE A 642 12.40 17.23 -39.64
C ILE A 642 13.65 17.29 -38.78
N ILE A 643 14.36 16.17 -38.62
CA ILE A 643 15.58 16.11 -37.77
C ILE A 643 16.67 17.02 -38.36
N GLU A 644 16.92 17.01 -39.68
CA GLU A 644 17.93 17.87 -40.33
C GLU A 644 17.58 19.34 -40.21
N GLY A 645 16.29 19.71 -40.32
CA GLY A 645 15.84 21.09 -40.12
C GLY A 645 16.11 21.55 -38.68
N CYS A 646 15.69 20.76 -37.70
CA CYS A 646 15.95 21.06 -36.28
C CYS A 646 17.45 21.12 -35.96
N LEU A 647 18.26 20.23 -36.56
CA LEU A 647 19.71 20.19 -36.38
C LEU A 647 20.37 21.50 -36.88
N LYS A 648 19.97 21.96 -38.05
CA LYS A 648 20.46 23.27 -38.60
C LYS A 648 20.09 24.44 -37.71
N ASP A 649 18.86 24.45 -37.15
CA ASP A 649 18.42 25.49 -36.23
C ASP A 649 19.27 25.49 -34.97
N VAL A 650 19.51 24.30 -34.34
CA VAL A 650 20.31 24.14 -33.10
C VAL A 650 21.75 24.60 -33.33
N ILE A 651 22.37 24.25 -34.45
CA ILE A 651 23.73 24.71 -34.84
C ILE A 651 23.73 26.24 -34.95
N GLY A 652 22.73 26.83 -35.59
CA GLY A 652 22.59 28.28 -35.74
C GLY A 652 22.46 28.98 -34.37
N ILE A 653 21.62 28.45 -33.48
CA ILE A 653 21.40 29.01 -32.14
C ILE A 653 22.68 28.93 -31.29
N ILE A 654 23.36 27.79 -31.23
CA ILE A 654 24.56 27.65 -30.42
C ILE A 654 25.72 28.53 -30.89
N ASN A 655 25.79 28.76 -32.19
CA ASN A 655 26.83 29.65 -32.78
C ASN A 655 26.57 31.15 -32.54
N MET A 656 25.45 31.56 -31.97
CA MET A 656 25.25 32.95 -31.54
C MET A 656 26.23 33.26 -30.38
N PRO A 657 26.94 34.42 -30.43
CA PRO A 657 28.00 34.71 -29.44
C PRO A 657 27.56 34.64 -27.98
N HIS A 658 26.39 35.17 -27.63
CA HIS A 658 25.84 35.15 -26.27
C HIS A 658 25.46 33.73 -25.80
N ILE A 659 24.93 32.87 -26.70
CA ILE A 659 24.59 31.49 -26.41
C ILE A 659 25.86 30.63 -26.26
N MET A 660 26.86 30.87 -27.14
CA MET A 660 28.15 30.20 -27.02
C MET A 660 28.88 30.57 -25.71
N ASN A 661 28.80 31.81 -25.25
CA ASN A 661 29.33 32.23 -23.95
C ASN A 661 28.60 31.52 -22.80
N MET A 662 27.29 31.45 -22.88
CA MET A 662 26.45 30.74 -21.91
C MET A 662 26.76 29.22 -21.88
N LEU A 663 26.96 28.58 -23.04
CA LEU A 663 27.37 27.18 -23.15
C LEU A 663 28.71 26.93 -22.49
N LYS A 664 29.75 27.74 -22.81
CA LYS A 664 31.09 27.60 -22.22
C LYS A 664 31.09 27.81 -20.72
N SER A 665 30.35 28.80 -20.22
CA SER A 665 30.26 29.10 -18.78
C SER A 665 29.52 28.01 -18.02
N SER A 666 28.40 27.52 -18.53
CA SER A 666 27.66 26.43 -17.90
C SER A 666 28.45 25.12 -17.91
N SER A 667 29.12 24.78 -19.02
CA SER A 667 29.96 23.58 -19.11
C SER A 667 31.12 23.60 -18.11
N LYS A 668 31.81 24.73 -17.98
CA LYS A 668 32.90 24.90 -16.99
C LYS A 668 32.39 24.73 -15.56
N TYR A 669 31.24 25.31 -15.24
CA TYR A 669 30.65 25.20 -13.91
C TYR A 669 30.29 23.74 -13.58
N LEU A 670 29.56 23.06 -14.47
CA LEU A 670 29.14 21.69 -14.27
C LEU A 670 30.27 20.66 -14.21
N ALA A 671 31.33 20.87 -15.00
CA ALA A 671 32.53 20.05 -14.95
C ALA A 671 33.25 20.12 -13.59
N GLN A 672 33.08 21.21 -12.85
CA GLN A 672 33.69 21.39 -11.51
C GLN A 672 32.75 20.94 -10.37
N HIS A 673 31.44 21.17 -10.51
CA HIS A 673 30.49 21.09 -9.40
C HIS A 673 29.44 20.02 -9.55
N SER A 674 29.38 19.30 -10.69
CA SER A 674 28.39 18.27 -11.06
C SER A 674 26.91 18.72 -11.10
N ARG A 675 26.54 19.77 -10.40
CA ARG A 675 25.17 20.32 -10.32
C ARG A 675 25.20 21.84 -10.39
N MET A 676 24.23 22.43 -11.09
CA MET A 676 24.11 23.88 -11.19
C MET A 676 22.89 24.38 -10.38
N PRO A 677 23.11 25.25 -9.38
CA PRO A 677 22.03 25.88 -8.61
C PRO A 677 21.18 26.83 -9.48
N LYS A 678 19.91 27.00 -9.16
CA LYS A 678 18.99 27.88 -9.91
C LYS A 678 19.47 29.32 -10.01
N HIS A 679 20.11 29.88 -8.96
CA HIS A 679 20.62 31.26 -9.01
C HIS A 679 21.71 31.41 -10.08
N VAL A 680 22.62 30.43 -10.21
CA VAL A 680 23.69 30.47 -11.24
C VAL A 680 23.09 30.34 -12.65
N MET A 681 22.09 29.46 -12.85
CA MET A 681 21.38 29.35 -14.12
C MET A 681 20.71 30.67 -14.48
N ASN A 682 20.04 31.34 -13.52
CA ASN A 682 19.39 32.61 -13.73
C ASN A 682 20.41 33.73 -14.07
N GLU A 683 21.58 33.78 -13.42
CA GLU A 683 22.64 34.72 -13.73
C GLU A 683 23.16 34.54 -15.16
N LEU A 684 23.41 33.31 -15.58
CA LEU A 684 23.83 32.98 -16.94
C LEU A 684 22.78 33.39 -17.99
N LEU A 685 21.51 33.11 -17.72
CA LEU A 685 20.42 33.50 -18.61
C LEU A 685 20.23 35.00 -18.66
N ALA A 686 20.33 35.72 -17.53
CA ALA A 686 20.25 37.19 -17.49
C ALA A 686 21.38 37.84 -18.28
N THR A 687 22.60 37.32 -18.15
CA THR A 687 23.76 37.78 -18.93
C THR A 687 23.52 37.56 -20.42
N ALA A 688 23.09 36.37 -20.82
CA ALA A 688 22.78 36.08 -22.23
C ALA A 688 21.67 36.99 -22.80
N LYS A 689 20.64 37.31 -22.01
CA LYS A 689 19.57 38.26 -22.38
C LYS A 689 20.06 39.69 -22.58
N SER A 690 21.12 40.11 -21.85
CA SER A 690 21.69 41.42 -22.00
C SER A 690 22.62 41.54 -23.21
N GLU A 691 23.19 40.42 -23.68
CA GLU A 691 24.13 40.38 -24.81
C GLU A 691 23.46 40.06 -26.15
N GLY A 692 22.22 39.50 -26.17
CA GLY A 692 21.56 39.14 -27.39
C GLY A 692 20.09 38.71 -27.24
N GLU A 693 19.47 38.42 -28.33
CA GLU A 693 18.07 38.02 -28.40
C GLU A 693 17.89 36.61 -27.82
N ILE A 694 16.90 36.44 -26.94
CA ILE A 694 16.40 35.17 -26.43
C ILE A 694 14.90 35.18 -26.61
N LEU A 695 14.36 34.11 -27.19
CA LEU A 695 12.95 33.99 -27.44
C LEU A 695 12.17 33.98 -26.12
N GLN A 696 11.03 34.64 -26.11
CA GLN A 696 10.11 34.58 -24.99
C GLN A 696 9.08 33.51 -25.25
N ASP A 697 8.85 32.66 -24.27
CA ASP A 697 7.85 31.61 -24.18
C ASP A 697 7.10 31.22 -25.50
N ASN A 698 7.60 30.17 -26.16
CA ASN A 698 7.02 29.65 -27.43
C ASN A 698 5.83 28.71 -27.22
N LYS A 699 5.17 28.79 -26.07
CA LYS A 699 4.01 27.96 -25.74
C LYS A 699 2.77 28.45 -26.47
N THR A 700 2.00 27.52 -27.03
CA THR A 700 0.75 27.87 -27.72
C THR A 700 -0.40 27.96 -26.70
N TYR A 701 -0.86 29.17 -26.43
CA TYR A 701 -1.98 29.42 -25.51
C TYR A 701 -3.30 29.44 -26.32
N TYR A 702 -3.85 28.26 -26.58
CA TYR A 702 -5.08 28.10 -27.38
C TYR A 702 -6.27 28.90 -26.85
N ARG A 703 -6.42 28.97 -25.51
CA ARG A 703 -7.48 29.72 -24.84
C ARG A 703 -7.40 31.23 -25.16
N ASP A 704 -6.19 31.78 -25.23
CA ASP A 704 -5.98 33.19 -25.47
C ASP A 704 -6.20 33.51 -26.99
N ILE A 705 -5.84 32.56 -27.85
CA ILE A 705 -6.16 32.67 -29.29
C ILE A 705 -7.68 32.69 -29.47
N VAL A 706 -8.41 31.75 -28.87
CA VAL A 706 -9.88 31.68 -28.98
C VAL A 706 -10.57 32.90 -28.37
N LYS A 707 -10.04 33.50 -27.31
CA LYS A 707 -10.61 34.72 -26.73
C LYS A 707 -10.46 35.95 -27.63
N ASN A 708 -9.49 35.94 -28.55
CA ASN A 708 -9.21 37.03 -29.46
C ASN A 708 -9.85 36.85 -30.85
N LEU A 709 -10.60 35.74 -31.05
CA LEU A 709 -11.48 35.52 -32.23
C LEU A 709 -12.82 36.23 -32.05
#